data_af6f6a7498def803d9983ca581eaa777
#
_entry.id   af6f6a7498def803d9983ca581eaa777
#
_cell.length_a   1.000
_cell.length_b   1.000
_cell.length_c   1.000
_cell.angle_alpha   90.00
_cell.angle_beta   90.00
_cell.angle_gamma   90.00
#
_symmetry.space_group_name_H-M   'P 1'
#
loop_
_entity.id
_entity.type
_entity.pdbx_description
1 polymer ?
#
loop_
_entity_poly.entity_id
_entity_poly.type
_entity_poly.pdbx_seq_one_letter_code
_entity_poly.pdbx_strand_id
1 'polypeptide(L)'
;AMVVSGFTMPRVSAPERGTGTDRRREAGVPAGTLSSLYQLYEELRAALRSSAPRSPDARAERLEYVFEALEAASRGLRRETFDVAAAADSIGNDPAALFTWVRDRTWWVPYHGVLRGPAGVLMDRVGNSLDRSLLLAALLFSSGHTARLVHADLTEQEARTLQSRVRAMPESRFDQAADNTAASTSLILRAYSARFGLESAGILEKATRFHEAWAGTSAAIARRTEAQAAAILDQVGPAAAPEEQTDTNAVTALRDHWWVQLMDGGVWMDLDPLVPDARPGLGITQATETFIPDEDDGAFPLSAKLRHEVVLHVVIEQRTGKGLSERTVLSHTLRPADLIGRPVVLFHAPQNPPEELASLTDGAVRPDLQAILANLHEWTPVLQVGDEHVVQSSFSTAGEVGQRSSSGSTSATRPSGSMVGGIGALSGEAGRKNPGQAGELTAEWIDFDVRSPGRPARTIRREIFDVIGPAARAAGRVALTTPTADQRARRTEGLLDQTAVLTMGCVPAHDFVAHVIAAGLLDQRDQILAAVRGEPGEPPRNAATGISAALVAWAEARMRFSRVASDVYLDRPNILNYRIRSILDGNRGLRISEFTDIVANNVAVRKGSRLAPFRVRIEQGIVDTLAEGFVLSGPPAADSAAQFLERAAAAGNPLVIVRGVDDQVPARIGMPEDVRARVRADSRDGAVALVPSQPIQVDGTRRFGWWQVDLRT
;
A
#
# COMPACT_ATOMS: atom_id res chain seq x y z
N ALA A 1 14.54 13.46 20.96
CA ALA A 1 13.34 12.63 21.15
C ALA A 1 12.90 12.14 19.79
N MET A 2 13.27 10.93 19.52
CA MET A 2 12.94 10.25 18.27
C MET A 2 11.45 9.97 18.24
N VAL A 3 10.71 10.63 17.34
CA VAL A 3 9.31 10.36 17.12
C VAL A 3 9.25 9.15 16.19
N VAL A 4 9.10 7.97 16.77
CA VAL A 4 8.53 6.84 16.03
C VAL A 4 7.04 7.18 15.91
N SER A 5 6.71 8.02 14.93
CA SER A 5 5.32 8.25 14.55
C SER A 5 4.83 6.95 13.90
N GLY A 6 4.06 6.22 14.67
CA GLY A 6 3.73 4.90 14.29
C GLY A 6 2.26 4.66 14.20
N PHE A 7 2.01 3.52 13.96
CA PHE A 7 0.79 2.79 13.97
C PHE A 7 0.13 2.85 15.37
N THR A 8 -0.96 3.55 15.49
CA THR A 8 -1.83 3.44 16.66
C THR A 8 -3.10 2.73 16.21
N MET A 9 -3.19 1.43 16.48
CA MET A 9 -4.51 0.79 16.43
C MET A 9 -5.45 1.44 17.46
N PRO A 10 -6.77 1.49 17.21
CA PRO A 10 -7.70 2.12 18.11
C PRO A 10 -7.58 1.52 19.50
N ARG A 11 -7.49 2.35 20.53
CA ARG A 11 -7.72 1.91 21.90
C ARG A 11 -9.18 1.47 21.98
N VAL A 12 -9.39 0.17 22.03
CA VAL A 12 -10.69 -0.40 22.36
C VAL A 12 -10.90 -0.15 23.84
N SER A 13 -11.85 0.72 24.16
CA SER A 13 -12.33 0.86 25.53
C SER A 13 -12.87 -0.48 25.98
N ALA A 14 -12.39 -1.01 27.08
CA ALA A 14 -12.85 -2.29 27.63
C ALA A 14 -14.37 -2.21 27.93
N PRO A 15 -15.18 -3.15 27.46
CA PRO A 15 -16.56 -3.25 27.88
C PRO A 15 -16.61 -3.65 29.36
N GLU A 16 -17.55 -3.03 30.09
CA GLU A 16 -17.85 -3.38 31.49
C GLU A 16 -18.22 -4.85 31.60
N ARG A 17 -17.80 -5.46 32.70
CA ARG A 17 -17.90 -6.88 33.00
C ARG A 17 -19.36 -7.37 33.04
N GLY A 18 -19.74 -8.20 32.07
CA GLY A 18 -20.89 -9.09 32.17
C GLY A 18 -20.43 -10.51 32.48
N THR A 19 -20.84 -11.03 33.59
CA THR A 19 -20.61 -12.42 34.02
C THR A 19 -21.52 -13.37 33.23
N GLY A 20 -20.94 -14.28 32.47
CA GLY A 20 -21.69 -15.35 31.80
C GLY A 20 -20.75 -16.42 31.25
N THR A 21 -20.69 -17.55 31.99
CA THR A 21 -20.01 -18.77 31.57
C THR A 21 -20.81 -19.49 30.49
N ASP A 22 -20.28 -19.65 29.31
CA ASP A 22 -20.69 -20.76 28.45
C ASP A 22 -19.48 -21.28 27.62
N ARG A 23 -19.20 -22.58 27.80
CA ARG A 23 -18.13 -23.31 27.13
C ARG A 23 -18.68 -23.84 25.82
N ARG A 24 -18.27 -23.24 24.67
CA ARG A 24 -18.36 -23.88 23.36
C ARG A 24 -17.01 -23.90 22.69
N ARG A 25 -16.72 -25.05 22.07
CA ARG A 25 -15.49 -25.46 21.44
C ARG A 25 -14.95 -24.40 20.46
N GLU A 26 -13.72 -24.04 20.68
CA GLU A 26 -12.91 -23.14 19.90
C GLU A 26 -12.48 -23.80 18.58
N ALA A 27 -12.86 -23.21 17.46
CA ALA A 27 -12.14 -23.35 16.20
C ALA A 27 -11.03 -22.28 16.21
N GLY A 28 -9.79 -22.70 16.26
CA GLY A 28 -8.64 -21.81 16.45
C GLY A 28 -8.36 -20.96 15.24
N VAL A 29 -8.21 -19.65 15.46
CA VAL A 29 -7.83 -18.67 14.47
C VAL A 29 -6.37 -18.24 14.71
N PRO A 30 -5.55 -18.04 13.68
CA PRO A 30 -4.16 -17.58 13.82
C PRO A 30 -3.98 -16.12 14.22
N ALA A 31 -4.98 -15.49 14.81
CA ALA A 31 -4.90 -14.17 15.40
C ALA A 31 -3.77 -14.03 16.44
N GLY A 32 -3.25 -15.15 16.96
CA GLY A 32 -2.21 -15.16 17.98
C GLY A 32 -0.88 -14.58 17.52
N THR A 33 -0.41 -14.83 16.32
CA THR A 33 0.94 -14.41 15.91
C THR A 33 1.00 -12.91 15.59
N LEU A 34 0.07 -12.40 14.82
CA LEU A 34 0.03 -10.96 14.51
C LEU A 34 -0.30 -10.14 15.75
N SER A 35 -1.23 -10.62 16.60
CA SER A 35 -1.55 -10.01 17.89
C SER A 35 -0.34 -9.98 18.81
N SER A 36 0.46 -11.05 18.84
CA SER A 36 1.67 -11.13 19.64
C SER A 36 2.78 -10.21 19.10
N LEU A 37 2.98 -10.17 17.79
CA LEU A 37 3.92 -9.27 17.14
C LEU A 37 3.53 -7.81 17.33
N TYR A 38 2.25 -7.50 17.19
CA TYR A 38 1.73 -6.17 17.43
C TYR A 38 1.87 -5.75 18.91
N GLN A 39 1.62 -6.65 19.83
CA GLN A 39 1.82 -6.38 21.25
C GLN A 39 3.28 -6.18 21.60
N LEU A 40 4.21 -6.96 21.04
CA LEU A 40 5.64 -6.76 21.16
C LEU A 40 6.06 -5.41 20.56
N TYR A 41 5.49 -5.02 19.44
CA TYR A 41 5.69 -3.68 18.85
C TYR A 41 5.19 -2.56 19.78
N GLU A 42 4.00 -2.68 20.37
CA GLU A 42 3.49 -1.69 21.34
C GLU A 42 4.30 -1.67 22.63
N GLU A 43 4.82 -2.80 23.09
CA GLU A 43 5.76 -2.84 24.22
C GLU A 43 7.10 -2.19 23.90
N LEU A 44 7.64 -2.42 22.69
CA LEU A 44 8.81 -1.72 22.16
C LEU A 44 8.56 -0.22 22.11
N ARG A 45 7.43 0.20 21.57
CA ARG A 45 7.02 1.59 21.49
C ARG A 45 6.82 2.22 22.89
N ALA A 46 6.21 1.50 23.82
CA ALA A 46 6.03 1.95 25.20
C ALA A 46 7.37 2.05 25.94
N ALA A 47 8.29 1.11 25.71
CA ALA A 47 9.63 1.14 26.27
C ALA A 47 10.46 2.33 25.75
N LEU A 48 10.33 2.67 24.47
CA LEU A 48 10.96 3.83 23.85
C LEU A 48 10.37 5.17 24.33
N ARG A 49 9.06 5.22 24.66
CA ARG A 49 8.35 6.42 25.14
C ARG A 49 8.36 6.60 26.66
N SER A 50 8.75 5.57 27.41
CA SER A 50 8.71 5.61 28.87
C SER A 50 9.66 6.65 29.42
N SER A 51 9.11 7.69 30.06
CA SER A 51 9.85 8.70 30.82
C SER A 51 10.21 8.25 32.24
N ALA A 52 9.94 7.00 32.63
CA ALA A 52 10.29 6.50 33.96
C ALA A 52 11.81 6.41 34.11
N PRO A 53 12.37 6.76 35.29
CA PRO A 53 13.79 6.77 35.53
C PRO A 53 14.35 5.35 35.70
N ARG A 54 14.42 4.60 34.62
CA ARG A 54 15.20 3.37 34.53
C ARG A 54 16.53 3.69 33.91
N SER A 55 17.58 3.02 34.36
CA SER A 55 18.90 3.15 33.72
C SER A 55 18.81 2.83 32.24
N PRO A 56 19.61 3.42 31.35
CA PRO A 56 19.67 3.06 29.94
C PRO A 56 19.85 1.55 29.73
N ASP A 57 20.68 0.91 30.54
CA ASP A 57 20.94 -0.53 30.50
C ASP A 57 19.69 -1.36 30.78
N ALA A 58 18.91 -1.03 31.81
CA ALA A 58 17.66 -1.74 32.12
C ALA A 58 16.60 -1.59 31.00
N ARG A 59 16.65 -0.48 30.25
CA ARG A 59 15.80 -0.30 29.07
C ARG A 59 16.29 -1.13 27.89
N ALA A 60 17.61 -1.15 27.66
CA ALA A 60 18.21 -1.95 26.60
C ALA A 60 17.97 -3.46 26.84
N GLU A 61 18.17 -3.95 28.05
CA GLU A 61 17.90 -5.35 28.44
C GLU A 61 16.43 -5.76 28.16
N ARG A 62 15.49 -4.89 28.52
CA ARG A 62 14.06 -5.14 28.20
C ARG A 62 13.78 -5.16 26.70
N LEU A 63 14.45 -4.31 25.92
CA LEU A 63 14.30 -4.28 24.47
C LEU A 63 14.96 -5.50 23.82
N GLU A 64 16.10 -5.95 24.30
CA GLU A 64 16.72 -7.21 23.85
C GLU A 64 15.75 -8.38 24.00
N TYR A 65 15.09 -8.48 25.15
CA TYR A 65 14.03 -9.47 25.36
C TYR A 65 12.90 -9.38 24.33
N VAL A 66 12.42 -8.15 24.02
CA VAL A 66 11.37 -7.95 23.01
C VAL A 66 11.85 -8.38 21.64
N PHE A 67 13.11 -8.09 21.27
CA PHE A 67 13.68 -8.53 19.99
C PHE A 67 13.85 -10.05 19.90
N GLU A 68 14.27 -10.71 20.98
CA GLU A 68 14.33 -12.19 21.01
C GLU A 68 12.95 -12.82 20.85
N ALA A 69 11.92 -12.27 21.51
CA ALA A 69 10.56 -12.72 21.37
C ALA A 69 10.00 -12.50 19.96
N LEU A 70 10.34 -11.36 19.34
CA LEU A 70 9.99 -11.01 17.98
C LEU A 70 10.63 -11.98 16.97
N GLU A 71 11.90 -12.29 17.15
CA GLU A 71 12.64 -13.24 16.32
C GLU A 71 12.04 -14.66 16.41
N ALA A 72 11.68 -15.10 17.63
CA ALA A 72 11.03 -16.39 17.83
C ALA A 72 9.63 -16.44 17.19
N ALA A 73 8.86 -15.36 17.33
CA ALA A 73 7.56 -15.25 16.68
C ALA A 73 7.70 -15.26 15.15
N SER A 74 8.70 -14.57 14.61
CA SER A 74 9.00 -14.56 13.17
C SER A 74 9.36 -15.94 12.63
N ARG A 75 10.09 -16.76 13.39
CA ARG A 75 10.39 -18.16 13.03
C ARG A 75 9.15 -19.06 13.04
N GLY A 76 8.12 -18.70 13.78
CA GLY A 76 6.84 -19.43 13.85
C GLY A 76 5.85 -19.09 12.74
N LEU A 77 6.18 -18.16 11.85
CA LEU A 77 5.30 -17.79 10.74
C LEU A 77 5.24 -18.91 9.70
N ARG A 78 4.08 -19.08 9.10
CA ARG A 78 3.86 -20.06 8.02
C ARG A 78 4.39 -19.50 6.71
N ARG A 79 5.68 -19.70 6.46
CA ARG A 79 6.36 -19.22 5.26
C ARG A 79 5.75 -19.79 3.98
N GLU A 80 5.20 -21.01 4.03
CA GLU A 80 4.52 -21.65 2.91
C GLU A 80 3.30 -20.85 2.38
N THR A 81 2.85 -19.82 3.08
CA THR A 81 1.75 -18.95 2.62
C THR A 81 2.21 -17.80 1.72
N PHE A 82 3.52 -17.47 1.71
CA PHE A 82 4.06 -16.34 0.96
C PHE A 82 5.46 -16.58 0.32
N ASP A 83 6.16 -17.61 0.74
CA ASP A 83 7.47 -18.00 0.22
C ASP A 83 7.30 -19.26 -0.65
N VAL A 84 7.63 -19.15 -1.94
CA VAL A 84 7.41 -20.21 -2.92
C VAL A 84 8.24 -21.45 -2.62
N ALA A 85 9.50 -21.30 -2.16
CA ALA A 85 10.35 -22.42 -1.80
C ALA A 85 9.80 -23.16 -0.57
N ALA A 86 9.41 -22.42 0.47
CA ALA A 86 8.78 -23.02 1.64
C ALA A 86 7.43 -23.70 1.30
N ALA A 87 6.69 -23.16 0.34
CA ALA A 87 5.47 -23.79 -0.15
C ALA A 87 5.75 -25.10 -0.87
N ALA A 88 6.77 -25.16 -1.74
CA ALA A 88 7.19 -26.37 -2.43
C ALA A 88 7.60 -27.46 -1.43
N ASP A 89 8.41 -27.12 -0.44
CA ASP A 89 8.82 -28.06 0.63
C ASP A 89 7.62 -28.58 1.43
N SER A 90 6.66 -27.70 1.75
CA SER A 90 5.45 -28.06 2.52
C SER A 90 4.48 -28.95 1.74
N ILE A 91 4.35 -28.75 0.41
CA ILE A 91 3.49 -29.57 -0.45
C ILE A 91 4.14 -30.96 -0.69
N GLY A 92 5.46 -30.99 -0.68
CA GLY A 92 6.27 -32.11 -1.13
C GLY A 92 6.74 -31.90 -2.57
N ASN A 93 8.01 -32.25 -2.82
CA ASN A 93 8.71 -31.93 -4.07
C ASN A 93 8.30 -32.81 -5.28
N ASP A 94 7.20 -33.56 -5.16
CA ASP A 94 6.66 -34.36 -6.28
C ASP A 94 5.90 -33.46 -7.27
N PRO A 95 6.26 -33.49 -8.58
CA PRO A 95 5.61 -32.66 -9.59
C PRO A 95 4.08 -32.81 -9.66
N ALA A 96 3.58 -34.04 -9.47
CA ALA A 96 2.15 -34.31 -9.50
C ALA A 96 1.43 -33.72 -8.28
N ALA A 97 2.08 -33.71 -7.12
CA ALA A 97 1.57 -33.05 -5.91
C ALA A 97 1.54 -31.52 -6.08
N LEU A 98 2.63 -30.91 -6.60
CA LEU A 98 2.71 -29.48 -6.88
C LEU A 98 1.63 -29.04 -7.91
N PHE A 99 1.49 -29.79 -8.99
CA PHE A 99 0.45 -29.54 -9.99
C PHE A 99 -0.96 -29.62 -9.38
N THR A 100 -1.24 -30.69 -8.61
CA THR A 100 -2.54 -30.88 -7.95
C THR A 100 -2.84 -29.77 -6.98
N TRP A 101 -1.82 -29.32 -6.25
CA TRP A 101 -1.99 -28.22 -5.31
C TRP A 101 -2.35 -26.90 -6.02
N VAL A 102 -1.65 -26.53 -7.10
CA VAL A 102 -1.98 -25.31 -7.87
C VAL A 102 -3.38 -25.41 -8.46
N ARG A 103 -3.72 -26.59 -9.09
CA ARG A 103 -5.04 -26.83 -9.65
C ARG A 103 -6.16 -26.68 -8.63
N ASP A 104 -5.99 -27.25 -7.42
CA ASP A 104 -7.07 -27.38 -6.44
C ASP A 104 -7.10 -26.26 -5.38
N ARG A 105 -6.00 -25.54 -5.19
CA ARG A 105 -5.83 -24.50 -4.15
C ARG A 105 -5.72 -23.09 -4.69
N THR A 106 -5.79 -22.92 -6.01
CA THR A 106 -5.86 -21.60 -6.63
C THR A 106 -7.05 -21.52 -7.60
N TRP A 107 -7.57 -20.31 -7.82
CA TRP A 107 -8.77 -20.09 -8.64
C TRP A 107 -8.46 -19.12 -9.77
N TRP A 108 -9.04 -19.38 -10.92
CA TRP A 108 -8.90 -18.51 -12.06
C TRP A 108 -9.79 -17.26 -11.92
N VAL A 109 -9.27 -16.09 -12.31
CA VAL A 109 -9.97 -14.80 -12.42
C VAL A 109 -9.57 -14.09 -13.70
N PRO A 110 -10.51 -13.37 -14.37
CA PRO A 110 -10.27 -12.78 -15.68
C PRO A 110 -9.48 -11.47 -15.60
N TYR A 111 -8.27 -11.49 -16.11
CA TYR A 111 -7.44 -10.36 -16.48
C TYR A 111 -6.33 -10.85 -17.42
N HIS A 112 -5.60 -9.94 -18.09
CA HIS A 112 -4.51 -10.28 -19.01
C HIS A 112 -3.15 -10.01 -18.37
N GLY A 113 -2.14 -10.80 -18.75
CA GLY A 113 -0.74 -10.60 -18.38
C GLY A 113 -0.40 -10.90 -16.92
N VAL A 114 0.81 -10.50 -16.52
CA VAL A 114 1.38 -10.75 -15.19
C VAL A 114 1.03 -9.59 -14.24
N LEU A 115 0.19 -9.86 -13.26
CA LEU A 115 -0.21 -8.90 -12.23
C LEU A 115 0.30 -9.29 -10.85
N ARG A 116 0.24 -10.59 -10.54
CA ARG A 116 0.55 -11.16 -9.22
C ARG A 116 1.92 -11.78 -9.12
N GLY A 117 2.38 -12.40 -10.19
CA GLY A 117 3.54 -13.27 -10.14
C GLY A 117 3.36 -14.47 -9.20
N PRO A 118 4.38 -15.33 -9.05
CA PRO A 118 4.29 -16.55 -8.25
C PRO A 118 3.87 -16.31 -6.79
N ALA A 119 4.58 -15.43 -6.09
CA ALA A 119 4.31 -15.18 -4.69
C ALA A 119 2.94 -14.49 -4.46
N GLY A 120 2.52 -13.63 -5.39
CA GLY A 120 1.20 -12.99 -5.30
C GLY A 120 0.05 -13.98 -5.45
N VAL A 121 0.16 -14.96 -6.38
CA VAL A 121 -0.84 -16.03 -6.49
C VAL A 121 -0.80 -16.95 -5.26
N LEU A 122 0.39 -17.21 -4.73
CA LEU A 122 0.55 -18.01 -3.51
C LEU A 122 -0.18 -17.36 -2.32
N MET A 123 -0.12 -16.05 -2.17
CA MET A 123 -0.79 -15.29 -1.09
C MET A 123 -2.28 -15.12 -1.30
N ASP A 124 -2.69 -14.72 -2.50
CA ASP A 124 -4.07 -14.30 -2.84
C ASP A 124 -4.95 -15.49 -3.26
N ARG A 125 -4.33 -16.63 -3.67
CA ARG A 125 -4.99 -17.84 -4.15
C ARG A 125 -5.79 -17.65 -5.43
N VAL A 126 -5.65 -16.53 -6.13
CA VAL A 126 -6.29 -16.27 -7.42
C VAL A 126 -5.27 -15.81 -8.46
N GLY A 127 -5.54 -16.10 -9.72
CA GLY A 127 -4.71 -15.67 -10.85
C GLY A 127 -5.38 -15.97 -12.18
N ASN A 128 -4.93 -15.34 -13.26
CA ASN A 128 -5.26 -15.78 -14.62
C ASN A 128 -4.45 -17.04 -14.98
N SER A 129 -4.55 -17.54 -16.22
CA SER A 129 -3.80 -18.71 -16.66
C SER A 129 -2.28 -18.49 -16.55
N LEU A 130 -1.78 -17.31 -16.95
CA LEU A 130 -0.35 -16.98 -16.90
C LEU A 130 0.20 -16.91 -15.47
N ASP A 131 -0.44 -16.13 -14.58
CA ASP A 131 0.04 -15.98 -13.19
C ASP A 131 0.01 -17.32 -12.42
N ARG A 132 -1.01 -18.17 -12.65
CA ARG A 132 -1.09 -19.51 -12.06
C ARG A 132 -0.01 -20.45 -12.62
N SER A 133 0.29 -20.34 -13.92
CA SER A 133 1.37 -21.09 -14.56
C SER A 133 2.73 -20.64 -14.07
N LEU A 134 2.95 -19.34 -13.83
CA LEU A 134 4.17 -18.83 -13.21
C LEU A 134 4.37 -19.38 -11.80
N LEU A 135 3.30 -19.48 -10.99
CA LEU A 135 3.39 -20.12 -9.67
C LEU A 135 3.77 -21.59 -9.79
N LEU A 136 3.14 -22.36 -10.69
CA LEU A 136 3.46 -23.76 -10.88
C LEU A 136 4.92 -23.96 -11.34
N ALA A 137 5.37 -23.17 -12.30
CA ALA A 137 6.76 -23.20 -12.75
C ALA A 137 7.75 -22.87 -11.61
N ALA A 138 7.47 -21.86 -10.81
CA ALA A 138 8.31 -21.47 -9.67
C ALA A 138 8.36 -22.56 -8.59
N LEU A 139 7.25 -23.24 -8.29
CA LEU A 139 7.23 -24.40 -7.38
C LEU A 139 8.07 -25.55 -7.92
N LEU A 140 7.95 -25.86 -9.22
CA LEU A 140 8.73 -26.90 -9.88
C LEU A 140 10.24 -26.58 -9.85
N PHE A 141 10.63 -25.33 -10.15
CA PHE A 141 12.03 -24.90 -10.08
C PHE A 141 12.58 -24.99 -8.65
N SER A 142 11.82 -24.54 -7.67
CA SER A 142 12.21 -24.64 -6.25
C SER A 142 12.44 -26.09 -5.81
N SER A 143 11.80 -27.05 -6.50
CA SER A 143 11.95 -28.50 -6.27
C SER A 143 12.98 -29.17 -7.19
N GLY A 144 13.74 -28.39 -7.98
CA GLY A 144 14.80 -28.90 -8.86
C GLY A 144 14.33 -29.51 -10.17
N HIS A 145 13.07 -29.28 -10.57
CA HIS A 145 12.53 -29.77 -11.83
C HIS A 145 12.72 -28.77 -12.97
N THR A 146 12.95 -29.31 -14.18
CA THR A 146 13.04 -28.50 -15.39
C THR A 146 11.65 -28.31 -15.99
N ALA A 147 11.24 -27.06 -16.14
CA ALA A 147 9.93 -26.69 -16.69
C ALA A 147 10.06 -25.53 -17.69
N ARG A 148 9.04 -25.36 -18.53
CA ARG A 148 8.93 -24.24 -19.45
C ARG A 148 7.49 -23.73 -19.50
N LEU A 149 7.29 -22.46 -19.84
CA LEU A 149 5.99 -21.90 -20.13
C LEU A 149 5.62 -22.11 -21.60
N VAL A 150 4.35 -22.37 -21.84
CA VAL A 150 3.80 -22.46 -23.18
C VAL A 150 2.50 -21.68 -23.28
N HIS A 151 2.17 -21.23 -24.48
CA HIS A 151 1.03 -20.38 -24.79
C HIS A 151 0.30 -20.85 -26.04
N ALA A 152 -1.02 -20.58 -26.09
CA ALA A 152 -1.82 -20.68 -27.29
C ALA A 152 -3.03 -19.72 -27.21
N ASP A 153 -3.37 -19.15 -28.35
CA ASP A 153 -4.62 -18.39 -28.50
C ASP A 153 -5.79 -19.35 -28.78
N LEU A 154 -6.76 -19.42 -27.85
CA LEU A 154 -7.97 -20.19 -28.06
C LEU A 154 -8.97 -19.44 -28.96
N THR A 155 -9.73 -20.19 -29.72
CA THR A 155 -10.90 -19.64 -30.40
C THR A 155 -11.97 -19.20 -29.40
N GLU A 156 -12.88 -18.35 -29.80
CA GLU A 156 -13.96 -17.89 -28.92
C GLU A 156 -14.84 -19.05 -28.44
N GLN A 157 -15.06 -20.04 -29.29
CA GLN A 157 -15.85 -21.24 -28.96
C GLN A 157 -15.15 -22.11 -27.90
N GLU A 158 -13.84 -22.32 -28.02
CA GLU A 158 -13.06 -23.05 -27.03
C GLU A 158 -13.04 -22.32 -25.70
N ALA A 159 -12.82 -20.98 -25.71
CA ALA A 159 -12.82 -20.16 -24.52
C ALA A 159 -14.20 -20.18 -23.80
N ARG A 160 -15.32 -20.12 -24.52
CA ARG A 160 -16.66 -20.26 -23.94
C ARG A 160 -16.89 -21.65 -23.34
N THR A 161 -16.44 -22.70 -24.01
CA THR A 161 -16.49 -24.07 -23.49
C THR A 161 -15.67 -24.19 -22.21
N LEU A 162 -14.47 -23.65 -22.22
CA LEU A 162 -13.56 -23.62 -21.08
C LEU A 162 -14.15 -22.82 -19.90
N GLN A 163 -14.77 -21.68 -20.15
CA GLN A 163 -15.44 -20.86 -19.13
C GLN A 163 -16.47 -21.65 -18.32
N SER A 164 -17.19 -22.55 -18.95
CA SER A 164 -18.18 -23.39 -18.27
C SER A 164 -17.56 -24.47 -17.36
N ARG A 165 -16.29 -24.81 -17.57
CA ARG A 165 -15.54 -25.85 -16.83
C ARG A 165 -14.64 -25.27 -15.75
N VAL A 166 -14.26 -23.99 -15.84
CA VAL A 166 -13.38 -23.34 -14.85
C VAL A 166 -14.06 -23.29 -13.49
N ARG A 167 -13.30 -23.66 -12.47
CA ARG A 167 -13.77 -23.67 -11.08
C ARG A 167 -14.08 -22.26 -10.58
N ALA A 168 -15.27 -22.05 -10.08
CA ALA A 168 -15.66 -20.78 -9.48
C ALA A 168 -14.82 -20.48 -8.22
N MET A 169 -14.50 -19.21 -8.03
CA MET A 169 -13.86 -18.75 -6.80
C MET A 169 -14.79 -18.99 -5.60
N PRO A 170 -14.30 -19.56 -4.48
CA PRO A 170 -15.14 -19.89 -3.33
C PRO A 170 -15.68 -18.63 -2.65
N GLU A 171 -16.77 -18.77 -1.89
CA GLU A 171 -17.35 -17.68 -1.10
C GLU A 171 -16.41 -17.20 0.00
N SER A 172 -15.55 -18.07 0.52
CA SER A 172 -14.51 -17.73 1.50
C SER A 172 -13.17 -18.30 1.06
N ARG A 173 -12.31 -17.44 0.53
CA ARG A 173 -10.94 -17.82 0.11
C ARG A 173 -9.89 -17.54 1.18
N PHE A 174 -10.23 -16.71 2.18
CA PHE A 174 -9.29 -16.27 3.22
C PHE A 174 -9.38 -17.09 4.51
N ASP A 175 -10.48 -17.81 4.74
CA ASP A 175 -10.73 -18.51 6.02
C ASP A 175 -9.99 -19.87 6.14
N GLN A 176 -9.47 -20.44 5.07
CA GLN A 176 -8.85 -21.78 5.07
C GLN A 176 -7.48 -21.86 5.75
N ALA A 177 -6.92 -20.72 6.17
CA ALA A 177 -5.58 -20.65 6.74
C ALA A 177 -5.54 -20.58 8.28
N ALA A 178 -6.71 -20.59 8.95
CA ALA A 178 -6.82 -20.17 10.34
C ALA A 178 -6.44 -21.22 11.39
N ASP A 179 -6.51 -22.52 11.08
CA ASP A 179 -6.62 -23.54 12.14
C ASP A 179 -5.32 -23.96 12.87
N ASN A 180 -4.13 -23.75 12.28
CA ASN A 180 -2.91 -24.35 12.85
C ASN A 180 -1.99 -23.41 13.64
N THR A 181 -2.12 -22.10 13.51
CA THR A 181 -1.14 -21.13 14.07
C THR A 181 -1.37 -20.81 15.53
N ALA A 182 -2.60 -20.92 16.04
CA ALA A 182 -2.91 -20.62 17.43
C ALA A 182 -2.21 -21.58 18.41
N ALA A 183 -2.10 -22.85 18.07
CA ALA A 183 -1.41 -23.84 18.88
C ALA A 183 0.10 -23.59 18.95
N SER A 184 0.74 -23.28 17.80
CA SER A 184 2.18 -23.00 17.72
C SER A 184 2.54 -21.72 18.46
N THR A 185 1.77 -20.64 18.26
CA THR A 185 1.97 -19.37 18.98
C THR A 185 1.81 -19.52 20.48
N SER A 186 0.82 -20.31 20.93
CA SER A 186 0.59 -20.60 22.34
C SER A 186 1.78 -21.34 22.97
N LEU A 187 2.40 -22.29 22.24
CA LEU A 187 3.58 -23.02 22.68
C LEU A 187 4.81 -22.12 22.78
N ILE A 188 5.04 -21.26 21.78
CA ILE A 188 6.14 -20.28 21.78
C ILE A 188 6.00 -19.31 22.94
N LEU A 189 4.82 -18.73 23.14
CA LEU A 189 4.54 -17.81 24.24
C LEU A 189 4.74 -18.47 25.61
N ARG A 190 4.31 -19.72 25.78
CA ARG A 190 4.51 -20.49 27.04
C ARG A 190 5.99 -20.79 27.29
N ALA A 191 6.74 -21.17 26.27
CA ALA A 191 8.18 -21.44 26.39
C ALA A 191 8.96 -20.17 26.80
N TYR A 192 8.64 -19.02 26.18
CA TYR A 192 9.23 -17.73 26.52
C TYR A 192 8.82 -17.25 27.91
N SER A 193 7.53 -17.37 28.25
CA SER A 193 7.04 -17.02 29.58
C SER A 193 7.75 -17.81 30.69
N ALA A 194 7.97 -19.11 30.47
CA ALA A 194 8.70 -19.98 31.39
C ALA A 194 10.18 -19.57 31.50
N ARG A 195 10.83 -19.25 30.38
CA ARG A 195 12.25 -18.87 30.34
C ARG A 195 12.53 -17.56 31.04
N PHE A 196 11.63 -16.58 30.96
CA PHE A 196 11.84 -15.23 31.47
C PHE A 196 11.02 -14.90 32.74
N GLY A 197 10.38 -15.89 33.33
CA GLY A 197 9.59 -15.70 34.55
C GLY A 197 8.34 -14.82 34.37
N LEU A 198 7.84 -14.73 33.15
CA LEU A 198 6.63 -13.96 32.84
C LEU A 198 5.37 -14.77 33.09
N GLU A 199 4.33 -14.12 33.53
CA GLU A 199 3.05 -14.75 33.72
C GLU A 199 2.35 -15.03 32.39
N SER A 200 2.46 -16.28 31.88
CA SER A 200 1.92 -16.71 30.58
C SER A 200 0.40 -16.48 30.46
N ALA A 201 -0.33 -16.59 31.58
CA ALA A 201 -1.76 -16.34 31.63
C ALA A 201 -2.12 -14.91 31.25
N GLY A 202 -1.37 -13.91 31.70
CA GLY A 202 -1.63 -12.51 31.38
C GLY A 202 -1.38 -12.16 29.91
N ILE A 203 -0.38 -12.78 29.26
CA ILE A 203 -0.10 -12.59 27.84
C ILE A 203 -1.18 -13.24 26.97
N LEU A 204 -1.57 -14.48 27.31
CA LEU A 204 -2.66 -15.18 26.63
C LEU A 204 -4.00 -14.46 26.80
N GLU A 205 -4.30 -13.95 27.99
CA GLU A 205 -5.50 -13.15 28.24
C GLU A 205 -5.52 -11.88 27.39
N LYS A 206 -4.40 -11.17 27.29
CA LYS A 206 -4.29 -9.98 26.44
C LYS A 206 -4.45 -10.33 24.95
N ALA A 207 -3.87 -11.43 24.47
CA ALA A 207 -4.04 -11.91 23.11
C ALA A 207 -5.50 -12.29 22.80
N THR A 208 -6.18 -12.95 23.73
CA THR A 208 -7.61 -13.29 23.62
C THR A 208 -8.48 -12.04 23.59
N ARG A 209 -8.25 -11.09 24.49
CA ARG A 209 -8.97 -9.79 24.49
C ARG A 209 -8.75 -9.00 23.21
N PHE A 210 -7.53 -9.04 22.64
CA PHE A 210 -7.26 -8.40 21.37
C PHE A 210 -8.05 -9.08 20.24
N HIS A 211 -8.11 -10.41 20.23
CA HIS A 211 -8.88 -11.16 19.24
C HIS A 211 -10.39 -10.84 19.31
N GLU A 212 -10.96 -10.82 20.51
CA GLU A 212 -12.37 -10.46 20.74
C GLU A 212 -12.64 -9.01 20.31
N ALA A 213 -11.73 -8.08 20.64
CA ALA A 213 -11.80 -6.69 20.22
C ALA A 213 -11.72 -6.55 18.70
N TRP A 214 -10.87 -7.36 18.05
CA TRP A 214 -10.73 -7.39 16.60
C TRP A 214 -11.99 -7.90 15.88
N ALA A 215 -12.58 -8.99 16.39
CA ALA A 215 -13.85 -9.50 15.89
C ALA A 215 -14.99 -8.48 16.05
N GLY A 216 -15.04 -7.79 17.20
CA GLY A 216 -15.96 -6.69 17.46
C GLY A 216 -15.75 -5.51 16.50
N THR A 217 -14.51 -5.17 16.20
CA THR A 217 -14.13 -4.13 15.26
C THR A 217 -14.57 -4.48 13.83
N SER A 218 -14.31 -5.71 13.38
CA SER A 218 -14.73 -6.18 12.05
C SER A 218 -16.26 -6.11 11.90
N ALA A 219 -17.00 -6.57 12.89
CA ALA A 219 -18.47 -6.46 12.90
C ALA A 219 -18.97 -5.01 12.91
N ALA A 220 -18.27 -4.11 13.60
CA ALA A 220 -18.59 -2.69 13.62
C ALA A 220 -18.32 -2.05 12.25
N ILE A 221 -17.20 -2.37 11.60
CA ILE A 221 -16.87 -1.91 10.24
C ILE A 221 -17.96 -2.38 9.28
N ALA A 222 -18.34 -3.66 9.31
CA ALA A 222 -19.39 -4.20 8.45
C ALA A 222 -20.72 -3.44 8.58
N ARG A 223 -21.18 -3.19 9.81
CA ARG A 223 -22.41 -2.41 10.06
C ARG A 223 -22.30 -0.96 9.56
N ARG A 224 -21.17 -0.30 9.82
CA ARG A 224 -20.91 1.08 9.37
C ARG A 224 -20.90 1.17 7.85
N THR A 225 -20.26 0.20 7.20
CA THR A 225 -20.20 0.09 5.74
C THR A 225 -21.59 -0.07 5.14
N GLU A 226 -22.40 -0.96 5.71
CA GLU A 226 -23.77 -1.19 5.24
C GLU A 226 -24.65 0.06 5.34
N ALA A 227 -24.59 0.77 6.48
CA ALA A 227 -25.35 1.98 6.71
C ALA A 227 -24.96 3.11 5.74
N GLN A 228 -23.66 3.31 5.50
CA GLN A 228 -23.18 4.32 4.57
C GLN A 228 -23.47 3.93 3.10
N ALA A 229 -23.31 2.67 2.73
CA ALA A 229 -23.66 2.19 1.40
C ALA A 229 -25.15 2.40 1.11
N ALA A 230 -26.02 2.12 2.07
CA ALA A 230 -27.45 2.38 1.94
C ALA A 230 -27.74 3.88 1.71
N ALA A 231 -27.12 4.76 2.49
CA ALA A 231 -27.27 6.21 2.35
C ALA A 231 -26.77 6.75 0.99
N ILE A 232 -25.66 6.22 0.48
CA ILE A 232 -25.11 6.58 -0.83
C ILE A 232 -26.05 6.10 -1.94
N LEU A 233 -26.47 4.83 -1.89
CA LEU A 233 -27.34 4.22 -2.92
C LEU A 233 -28.73 4.86 -2.96
N ASP A 234 -29.26 5.32 -1.83
CA ASP A 234 -30.50 6.06 -1.76
C ASP A 234 -30.42 7.37 -2.57
N GLN A 235 -29.28 8.03 -2.59
CA GLN A 235 -29.06 9.28 -3.30
C GLN A 235 -28.73 9.09 -4.79
N VAL A 236 -27.88 8.11 -5.13
CA VAL A 236 -27.43 7.91 -6.52
C VAL A 236 -28.34 7.00 -7.33
N GLY A 237 -29.15 6.19 -6.67
CA GLY A 237 -29.97 5.15 -7.29
C GLY A 237 -29.15 3.91 -7.69
N PRO A 238 -29.81 2.85 -8.15
CA PRO A 238 -29.14 1.67 -8.70
C PRO A 238 -28.51 2.07 -10.04
N ALA A 239 -27.18 2.14 -10.10
CA ALA A 239 -26.49 2.28 -11.38
C ALA A 239 -26.58 0.95 -12.13
N ALA A 240 -27.02 1.01 -13.36
CA ALA A 240 -27.00 -0.15 -14.25
C ALA A 240 -25.56 -0.40 -14.70
N ALA A 241 -24.81 -1.22 -13.96
CA ALA A 241 -23.55 -1.74 -14.47
C ALA A 241 -23.87 -2.77 -15.54
N PRO A 242 -23.28 -2.70 -16.75
CA PRO A 242 -23.53 -3.69 -17.78
C PRO A 242 -22.94 -5.05 -17.37
N GLU A 243 -23.79 -6.01 -17.03
CA GLU A 243 -23.38 -7.40 -16.76
C GLU A 243 -22.69 -8.06 -17.98
N GLU A 244 -23.06 -7.64 -19.19
CA GLU A 244 -22.49 -8.15 -20.45
C GLU A 244 -20.98 -7.92 -20.58
N GLN A 245 -20.43 -6.86 -19.98
CA GLN A 245 -19.00 -6.54 -20.08
C GLN A 245 -18.13 -7.52 -19.27
N THR A 246 -18.68 -8.10 -18.22
CA THR A 246 -17.96 -9.06 -17.37
C THR A 246 -17.78 -10.41 -18.08
N ASP A 247 -18.78 -10.88 -18.80
CA ASP A 247 -18.71 -12.16 -19.55
C ASP A 247 -17.79 -12.04 -20.78
N THR A 248 -17.84 -10.94 -21.51
CA THR A 248 -16.96 -10.68 -22.66
C THR A 248 -15.50 -10.61 -22.20
N ASN A 249 -15.21 -9.95 -21.09
CA ASN A 249 -13.86 -9.88 -20.52
C ASN A 249 -13.35 -11.25 -20.07
N ALA A 250 -14.21 -12.11 -19.53
CA ALA A 250 -13.85 -13.46 -19.13
C ALA A 250 -13.49 -14.34 -20.33
N VAL A 251 -14.28 -14.32 -21.39
CA VAL A 251 -13.99 -15.07 -22.63
C VAL A 251 -12.68 -14.58 -23.25
N THR A 252 -12.48 -13.26 -23.35
CA THR A 252 -11.26 -12.68 -23.90
C THR A 252 -10.02 -13.07 -23.09
N ALA A 253 -10.12 -13.08 -21.75
CA ALA A 253 -9.01 -13.49 -20.88
C ALA A 253 -8.70 -15.00 -20.96
N LEU A 254 -9.70 -15.85 -21.27
CA LEU A 254 -9.49 -17.28 -21.46
C LEU A 254 -8.88 -17.61 -22.83
N ARG A 255 -9.07 -16.75 -23.84
CA ARG A 255 -8.41 -16.93 -25.14
C ARG A 255 -6.89 -16.85 -25.06
N ASP A 256 -6.36 -16.01 -24.19
CA ASP A 256 -4.94 -15.89 -23.85
C ASP A 256 -4.58 -17.01 -22.87
N HIS A 257 -4.31 -18.23 -23.39
CA HIS A 257 -4.19 -19.43 -22.58
C HIS A 257 -2.75 -19.84 -22.37
N TRP A 258 -2.35 -19.95 -21.09
CA TRP A 258 -1.00 -20.27 -20.62
C TRP A 258 -1.00 -21.50 -19.73
N TRP A 259 0.02 -22.36 -19.89
CA TRP A 259 0.28 -23.50 -18.98
C TRP A 259 1.77 -23.84 -18.92
N VAL A 260 2.12 -24.87 -18.16
CA VAL A 260 3.49 -25.33 -17.95
C VAL A 260 3.70 -26.64 -18.64
N GLN A 261 4.90 -26.84 -19.18
CA GLN A 261 5.38 -28.18 -19.56
C GLN A 261 6.55 -28.57 -18.68
N LEU A 262 6.50 -29.76 -18.12
CA LEU A 262 7.53 -30.39 -17.30
C LEU A 262 8.40 -31.32 -18.16
N MET A 263 9.72 -31.32 -17.99
CA MET A 263 10.62 -32.31 -18.58
C MET A 263 10.60 -33.55 -17.71
N ASP A 264 10.06 -34.64 -18.25
CA ASP A 264 10.05 -35.95 -17.59
C ASP A 264 10.60 -37.02 -18.54
N GLY A 265 11.67 -37.68 -18.13
CA GLY A 265 12.32 -38.76 -18.93
C GLY A 265 12.73 -38.33 -20.35
N GLY A 266 13.03 -37.05 -20.60
CA GLY A 266 13.40 -36.52 -21.91
C GLY A 266 12.20 -36.09 -22.78
N VAL A 267 10.98 -36.13 -22.26
CA VAL A 267 9.76 -35.77 -22.96
C VAL A 267 9.07 -34.58 -22.21
N TRP A 268 8.54 -33.63 -22.95
CA TRP A 268 7.76 -32.55 -22.38
C TRP A 268 6.32 -33.01 -22.12
N MET A 269 5.90 -32.90 -20.86
CA MET A 269 4.56 -33.28 -20.39
C MET A 269 3.77 -32.04 -19.99
N ASP A 270 2.55 -31.88 -20.52
CA ASP A 270 1.67 -30.77 -20.19
C ASP A 270 1.18 -30.82 -18.74
N LEU A 271 1.26 -29.68 -18.05
CA LEU A 271 0.70 -29.44 -16.73
C LEU A 271 -0.18 -28.21 -16.79
N ASP A 272 -1.46 -28.39 -17.13
CA ASP A 272 -2.44 -27.31 -17.27
C ASP A 272 -3.40 -27.31 -16.07
N PRO A 273 -3.23 -26.41 -15.08
CA PRO A 273 -4.03 -26.44 -13.85
C PRO A 273 -5.39 -25.74 -13.96
N LEU A 274 -5.83 -25.34 -15.18
CA LEU A 274 -6.98 -24.42 -15.33
C LEU A 274 -8.31 -25.06 -14.97
N VAL A 275 -8.52 -26.33 -15.31
CA VAL A 275 -9.79 -27.04 -15.04
C VAL A 275 -9.65 -28.05 -13.91
N PRO A 276 -10.73 -28.33 -13.15
CA PRO A 276 -10.66 -29.21 -11.97
C PRO A 276 -10.30 -30.67 -12.28
N ASP A 277 -10.61 -31.15 -13.47
CA ASP A 277 -10.33 -32.53 -13.93
C ASP A 277 -9.02 -32.65 -14.74
N ALA A 278 -8.22 -31.58 -14.79
CA ALA A 278 -6.92 -31.59 -15.46
C ALA A 278 -5.97 -32.62 -14.84
N ARG A 279 -5.22 -33.32 -15.71
CA ARG A 279 -4.23 -34.36 -15.33
C ARG A 279 -2.90 -34.09 -16.03
N PRO A 280 -1.78 -34.48 -15.43
CA PRO A 280 -0.49 -34.42 -16.09
C PRO A 280 -0.52 -35.13 -17.45
N GLY A 281 0.10 -34.52 -18.46
CA GLY A 281 0.14 -34.99 -19.82
C GLY A 281 -1.07 -34.67 -20.71
N LEU A 282 -2.10 -34.02 -20.15
CA LEU A 282 -3.29 -33.61 -20.90
C LEU A 282 -3.38 -32.09 -20.96
N GLY A 283 -3.00 -31.49 -22.09
CA GLY A 283 -3.24 -30.09 -22.40
C GLY A 283 -4.66 -29.90 -22.99
N ILE A 284 -5.20 -28.70 -22.84
CA ILE A 284 -6.51 -28.30 -23.44
C ILE A 284 -6.34 -28.11 -24.96
N THR A 285 -5.19 -27.61 -25.36
CA THR A 285 -4.81 -27.35 -26.76
C THR A 285 -3.31 -27.60 -26.98
N GLN A 286 -2.87 -27.51 -28.23
CA GLN A 286 -1.43 -27.59 -28.54
C GLN A 286 -0.76 -26.23 -28.36
N ALA A 287 0.44 -26.23 -27.81
CA ALA A 287 1.25 -25.02 -27.65
C ALA A 287 1.64 -24.43 -29.02
N THR A 288 1.40 -23.13 -29.20
CA THR A 288 1.85 -22.37 -30.37
C THR A 288 3.15 -21.61 -30.09
N GLU A 289 3.39 -21.26 -28.83
CA GLU A 289 4.60 -20.56 -28.38
C GLU A 289 5.20 -21.26 -27.16
N THR A 290 6.52 -21.14 -27.02
CA THR A 290 7.28 -21.73 -25.92
C THR A 290 8.26 -20.72 -25.36
N PHE A 291 8.30 -20.61 -24.02
CA PHE A 291 9.19 -19.72 -23.29
C PHE A 291 10.07 -20.54 -22.34
N ILE A 292 11.37 -20.50 -22.59
CA ILE A 292 12.38 -21.16 -21.76
C ILE A 292 12.87 -20.13 -20.75
N PRO A 293 12.97 -20.48 -19.45
CA PRO A 293 13.50 -19.56 -18.45
C PRO A 293 14.96 -19.25 -18.71
N ASP A 294 15.39 -18.05 -18.28
CA ASP A 294 16.80 -17.68 -18.25
C ASP A 294 17.58 -18.61 -17.31
N GLU A 295 18.80 -19.00 -17.68
CA GLU A 295 19.61 -19.93 -16.89
C GLU A 295 20.14 -19.28 -15.60
N ASP A 296 20.34 -17.95 -15.58
CA ASP A 296 20.96 -17.24 -14.47
C ASP A 296 19.96 -16.95 -13.33
N ASP A 297 18.75 -16.51 -13.65
CA ASP A 297 17.75 -16.06 -12.66
C ASP A 297 16.43 -16.84 -12.70
N GLY A 298 16.27 -17.78 -13.64
CA GLY A 298 15.04 -18.55 -13.83
C GLY A 298 13.84 -17.74 -14.32
N ALA A 299 14.05 -16.50 -14.74
CA ALA A 299 12.99 -15.63 -15.22
C ALA A 299 12.57 -15.99 -16.65
N PHE A 300 11.26 -15.94 -16.91
CA PHE A 300 10.77 -16.12 -18.27
C PHE A 300 10.89 -14.83 -19.10
N PRO A 301 11.35 -14.90 -20.37
CA PRO A 301 11.53 -13.76 -21.25
C PRO A 301 10.18 -13.24 -21.77
N LEU A 302 9.31 -12.86 -20.85
CA LEU A 302 7.98 -12.33 -21.18
C LEU A 302 8.08 -10.87 -21.66
N SER A 303 7.34 -10.57 -22.73
CA SER A 303 7.25 -9.21 -23.26
C SER A 303 6.76 -8.23 -22.20
N ALA A 304 7.29 -7.01 -22.23
CA ALA A 304 6.80 -5.91 -21.38
C ALA A 304 5.28 -5.65 -21.58
N LYS A 305 4.73 -5.95 -22.77
CA LYS A 305 3.29 -5.82 -23.05
C LYS A 305 2.42 -6.79 -22.23
N LEU A 306 3.00 -7.86 -21.69
CA LEU A 306 2.33 -8.81 -20.82
C LEU A 306 2.44 -8.44 -19.33
N ARG A 307 3.10 -7.33 -18.99
CA ARG A 307 3.30 -6.95 -17.59
C ARG A 307 2.41 -5.77 -17.21
N HIS A 308 1.81 -5.86 -16.04
CA HIS A 308 1.20 -4.68 -15.42
C HIS A 308 2.31 -3.80 -14.85
N GLU A 309 2.24 -2.52 -15.17
CA GLU A 309 3.23 -1.54 -14.76
C GLU A 309 2.56 -0.29 -14.21
N VAL A 310 3.22 0.35 -13.25
CA VAL A 310 2.90 1.70 -12.78
C VAL A 310 4.16 2.53 -12.98
N VAL A 311 4.14 3.47 -13.93
CA VAL A 311 5.26 4.39 -14.09
C VAL A 311 5.02 5.59 -13.20
N LEU A 312 5.90 5.78 -12.23
CA LEU A 312 5.89 6.92 -11.33
C LEU A 312 6.73 8.02 -11.95
N HIS A 313 6.15 9.21 -12.13
CA HIS A 313 6.86 10.41 -12.58
C HIS A 313 6.77 11.48 -11.49
N VAL A 314 7.92 12.09 -11.18
CA VAL A 314 7.95 13.34 -10.41
C VAL A 314 7.99 14.48 -11.41
N VAL A 315 6.97 15.33 -11.39
CA VAL A 315 6.77 16.41 -12.36
C VAL A 315 6.78 17.73 -11.62
N ILE A 316 7.66 18.63 -12.01
CA ILE A 316 7.70 20.02 -11.53
C ILE A 316 7.08 20.96 -12.53
N GLU A 317 6.43 22.03 -12.02
CA GLU A 317 5.94 23.13 -12.85
C GLU A 317 6.77 24.38 -12.58
N GLN A 318 7.27 24.94 -13.65
CA GLN A 318 8.00 26.21 -13.66
C GLN A 318 7.15 27.30 -14.29
N ARG A 319 7.06 28.44 -13.64
CA ARG A 319 6.54 29.68 -14.23
C ARG A 319 7.69 30.52 -14.76
N THR A 320 7.60 30.94 -16.02
CA THR A 320 8.52 31.87 -16.67
C THR A 320 7.73 33.03 -17.26
N GLY A 321 8.42 34.01 -17.86
CA GLY A 321 7.78 35.08 -18.63
C GLY A 321 6.96 34.58 -19.85
N LYS A 322 7.13 33.31 -20.25
CA LYS A 322 6.38 32.65 -21.33
C LYS A 322 5.13 31.87 -20.83
N GLY A 323 4.91 31.81 -19.54
CA GLY A 323 3.82 31.06 -18.93
C GLY A 323 4.29 29.87 -18.05
N LEU A 324 3.40 28.92 -17.83
CA LEU A 324 3.67 27.70 -17.06
C LEU A 324 4.22 26.61 -17.99
N SER A 325 5.19 25.86 -17.51
CA SER A 325 5.75 24.69 -18.21
C SER A 325 6.04 23.57 -17.21
N GLU A 326 5.64 22.35 -17.57
CA GLU A 326 5.92 21.15 -16.77
C GLU A 326 7.16 20.42 -17.28
N ARG A 327 7.89 19.80 -16.35
CA ARG A 327 9.05 18.94 -16.65
C ARG A 327 9.09 17.76 -15.71
N THR A 328 9.30 16.57 -16.26
CA THR A 328 9.59 15.37 -15.48
C THR A 328 11.05 15.41 -15.03
N VAL A 329 11.28 15.28 -13.72
CA VAL A 329 12.61 15.30 -13.09
C VAL A 329 13.04 13.92 -12.59
N LEU A 330 12.09 12.99 -12.44
CA LEU A 330 12.33 11.58 -12.13
C LEU A 330 11.25 10.72 -12.77
N SER A 331 11.64 9.56 -13.32
CA SER A 331 10.71 8.56 -13.83
C SER A 331 11.20 7.15 -13.48
N HIS A 332 10.33 6.30 -12.95
CA HIS A 332 10.67 4.91 -12.63
C HIS A 332 9.47 3.99 -12.86
N THR A 333 9.74 2.79 -13.38
CA THR A 333 8.70 1.78 -13.64
C THR A 333 8.63 0.80 -12.47
N LEU A 334 7.45 0.71 -11.87
CA LEU A 334 7.11 -0.20 -10.78
C LEU A 334 6.28 -1.36 -11.34
N ARG A 335 6.70 -2.59 -11.06
CA ARG A 335 5.97 -3.80 -11.43
C ARG A 335 5.42 -4.47 -10.17
N PRO A 336 4.11 -4.50 -9.95
CA PRO A 336 3.52 -5.05 -8.72
C PRO A 336 3.93 -6.51 -8.44
N ALA A 337 4.08 -7.32 -9.50
CA ALA A 337 4.50 -8.71 -9.39
C ALA A 337 5.95 -8.87 -8.87
N ASP A 338 6.84 -7.91 -9.16
CA ASP A 338 8.25 -7.96 -8.77
C ASP A 338 8.47 -7.30 -7.39
N LEU A 339 7.59 -6.35 -7.03
CA LEU A 339 7.74 -5.55 -5.79
C LEU A 339 7.06 -6.16 -4.57
N ILE A 340 6.30 -7.17 -4.71
CA ILE A 340 5.39 -7.79 -3.71
C ILE A 340 5.59 -7.28 -2.28
N GLY A 341 4.65 -6.42 -1.83
CA GLY A 341 4.67 -5.85 -0.49
C GLY A 341 5.87 -4.96 -0.16
N ARG A 342 6.69 -4.59 -1.14
CA ARG A 342 7.80 -3.63 -0.99
C ARG A 342 7.33 -2.26 -1.44
N PRO A 343 7.08 -1.31 -0.54
CA PRO A 343 6.80 0.06 -0.91
C PRO A 343 8.07 0.74 -1.41
N VAL A 344 7.87 1.74 -2.26
CA VAL A 344 8.92 2.67 -2.63
C VAL A 344 8.71 3.98 -1.88
N VAL A 345 9.80 4.68 -1.56
CA VAL A 345 9.73 5.94 -0.80
C VAL A 345 10.33 7.07 -1.63
N LEU A 346 9.52 8.07 -1.91
CA LEU A 346 9.95 9.32 -2.54
C LEU A 346 10.23 10.36 -1.44
N PHE A 347 11.40 10.97 -1.50
CA PHE A 347 11.79 12.12 -0.69
C PHE A 347 12.70 13.05 -1.48
N HIS A 348 12.93 14.26 -0.96
CA HIS A 348 13.82 15.21 -1.59
C HIS A 348 15.05 15.44 -0.73
N ALA A 349 16.23 15.31 -1.34
CA ALA A 349 17.49 15.64 -0.71
C ALA A 349 17.90 17.08 -1.11
N PRO A 350 18.08 18.00 -0.15
CA PRO A 350 18.64 19.31 -0.47
C PRO A 350 20.10 19.16 -0.89
N GLN A 351 20.52 19.91 -1.89
CA GLN A 351 21.92 20.00 -2.25
C GLN A 351 22.64 21.00 -1.33
N ASN A 352 23.86 20.67 -0.91
CA ASN A 352 24.66 21.50 -0.01
C ASN A 352 23.90 21.89 1.29
N PRO A 353 23.40 20.91 2.05
CA PRO A 353 22.75 21.20 3.32
C PRO A 353 23.73 21.88 4.26
N PRO A 354 23.33 22.96 4.97
CA PRO A 354 24.18 23.56 5.98
C PRO A 354 24.41 22.59 7.15
N GLU A 355 25.56 22.69 7.83
CA GLU A 355 25.93 21.81 8.94
C GLU A 355 24.91 21.84 10.08
N GLU A 356 24.25 22.98 10.27
CA GLU A 356 23.19 23.16 11.25
C GLU A 356 21.99 22.22 11.04
N LEU A 357 21.74 21.80 9.78
CA LEU A 357 20.67 20.84 9.48
C LEU A 357 21.03 19.44 9.98
N ALA A 358 22.31 19.08 9.98
CA ALA A 358 22.80 17.82 10.53
C ALA A 358 22.70 17.79 12.07
N SER A 359 22.86 18.94 12.73
CA SER A 359 22.79 19.05 14.18
C SER A 359 21.36 19.01 14.76
N LEU A 360 20.32 19.03 13.92
CA LEU A 360 18.92 18.90 14.38
C LEU A 360 18.63 17.55 15.07
N THR A 361 19.50 16.56 14.92
CA THR A 361 19.38 15.26 15.58
C THR A 361 19.85 15.28 17.04
N ASP A 362 20.71 16.23 17.44
CA ASP A 362 21.35 16.20 18.75
C ASP A 362 20.62 16.99 19.87
N GLY A 363 19.50 17.63 19.58
CA GLY A 363 18.60 18.24 20.58
C GLY A 363 19.14 19.42 21.36
N ALA A 364 20.39 19.88 21.11
CA ALA A 364 21.10 20.84 21.94
C ALA A 364 20.89 22.32 21.56
N VAL A 365 20.60 22.61 20.29
CA VAL A 365 20.37 24.00 19.83
C VAL A 365 19.16 23.97 18.91
N ARG A 366 18.21 24.88 19.10
CA ARG A 366 17.13 25.12 18.14
C ARG A 366 17.57 26.20 17.14
N PRO A 367 18.21 25.83 16.02
CA PRO A 367 18.51 26.80 14.99
C PRO A 367 17.19 27.40 14.47
N ASP A 368 17.24 28.59 13.90
CA ASP A 368 16.11 29.16 13.20
C ASP A 368 15.85 28.32 11.92
N LEU A 369 15.05 27.27 12.07
CA LEU A 369 14.71 26.35 10.98
C LEU A 369 14.14 27.06 9.77
N GLN A 370 13.37 28.13 9.98
CA GLN A 370 12.82 28.90 8.85
C GLN A 370 13.93 29.58 8.06
N ALA A 371 14.94 30.15 8.72
CA ALA A 371 16.08 30.78 8.03
C ALA A 371 16.93 29.73 7.30
N ILE A 372 17.15 28.58 7.89
CA ILE A 372 17.91 27.47 7.29
C ILE A 372 17.18 26.99 6.03
N LEU A 373 15.87 26.68 6.15
CA LEU A 373 15.07 26.18 5.04
C LEU A 373 14.85 27.22 3.94
N ALA A 374 14.82 28.50 4.26
CA ALA A 374 14.73 29.58 3.29
C ALA A 374 15.98 29.67 2.39
N ASN A 375 17.12 29.19 2.86
CA ASN A 375 18.40 29.18 2.13
C ASN A 375 18.61 27.90 1.30
N LEU A 376 17.72 26.92 1.38
CA LEU A 376 17.79 25.73 0.55
C LEU A 376 17.14 26.00 -0.82
N HIS A 377 17.95 26.09 -1.84
CA HIS A 377 17.49 26.46 -3.18
C HIS A 377 17.52 25.33 -4.20
N GLU A 378 18.27 24.26 -3.97
CA GLU A 378 18.44 23.14 -4.87
C GLU A 378 18.05 21.82 -4.21
N TRP A 379 17.25 21.02 -4.93
CA TRP A 379 16.66 19.79 -4.44
C TRP A 379 16.81 18.66 -5.43
N THR A 380 16.98 17.46 -4.93
CA THR A 380 17.05 16.25 -5.75
C THR A 380 15.96 15.28 -5.29
N PRO A 381 14.98 14.95 -6.14
CA PRO A 381 14.04 13.88 -5.83
C PRO A 381 14.77 12.54 -5.86
N VAL A 382 14.58 11.75 -4.84
CA VAL A 382 15.17 10.43 -4.63
C VAL A 382 14.05 9.44 -4.44
N LEU A 383 13.99 8.42 -5.30
CA LEU A 383 13.09 7.30 -5.12
C LEU A 383 13.88 6.10 -4.59
N GLN A 384 13.61 5.72 -3.36
CA GLN A 384 14.17 4.52 -2.75
C GLN A 384 13.30 3.31 -3.11
N VAL A 385 13.92 2.28 -3.70
CA VAL A 385 13.30 1.00 -4.06
C VAL A 385 14.08 -0.12 -3.36
N GLY A 386 13.62 -0.55 -2.20
CA GLY A 386 14.42 -1.42 -1.33
C GLY A 386 15.71 -0.73 -0.90
N ASP A 387 16.86 -1.32 -1.21
CA ASP A 387 18.19 -0.75 -0.93
C ASP A 387 18.72 0.15 -2.06
N GLU A 388 18.02 0.24 -3.18
CA GLU A 388 18.44 1.05 -4.32
C GLU A 388 17.87 2.47 -4.26
N HIS A 389 18.66 3.44 -4.75
CA HIS A 389 18.24 4.83 -4.88
C HIS A 389 18.23 5.23 -6.35
N VAL A 390 17.05 5.62 -6.84
CA VAL A 390 16.85 6.14 -8.19
C VAL A 390 16.90 7.65 -8.15
N VAL A 391 17.86 8.25 -8.84
CA VAL A 391 18.07 9.70 -8.96
C VAL A 391 18.32 10.03 -10.42
N GLN A 392 17.64 11.05 -10.97
CA GLN A 392 17.82 11.45 -12.38
C GLN A 392 18.22 12.91 -12.54
N SER A 393 17.43 13.83 -11.99
CA SER A 393 17.66 15.26 -12.14
C SER A 393 17.49 15.97 -10.81
N SER A 394 18.24 17.06 -10.63
CA SER A 394 17.98 18.03 -9.55
C SER A 394 17.17 19.21 -10.11
N PHE A 395 16.57 19.99 -9.23
CA PHE A 395 15.89 21.22 -9.61
C PHE A 395 16.06 22.29 -8.53
N SER A 396 15.93 23.55 -8.95
CA SER A 396 16.00 24.69 -8.04
C SER A 396 14.61 25.23 -7.68
N THR A 397 14.53 26.05 -6.64
CA THR A 397 13.30 26.81 -6.31
C THR A 397 12.90 27.83 -7.40
N ALA A 398 13.79 28.11 -8.35
CA ALA A 398 13.47 28.84 -9.57
C ALA A 398 12.91 27.93 -10.70
N GLY A 399 12.82 26.61 -10.47
CA GLY A 399 12.37 25.63 -11.45
C GLY A 399 13.41 25.27 -12.51
N GLU A 400 14.67 25.64 -12.31
CA GLU A 400 15.78 25.24 -13.19
C GLU A 400 16.11 23.77 -12.94
N VAL A 401 16.25 22.97 -14.01
CA VAL A 401 16.57 21.55 -13.94
C VAL A 401 18.03 21.33 -14.26
N GLY A 402 18.76 20.73 -13.32
CA GLY A 402 20.14 20.27 -13.50
C GLY A 402 20.15 18.81 -13.95
N GLN A 403 20.87 18.48 -15.02
CA GLN A 403 21.09 17.08 -15.40
C GLN A 403 22.27 16.51 -14.59
N ARG A 404 22.06 15.39 -13.92
CA ARG A 404 23.14 14.53 -13.46
C ARG A 404 23.53 13.60 -14.61
N SER A 405 24.81 13.52 -14.95
CA SER A 405 25.29 12.48 -15.87
C SER A 405 25.01 11.12 -15.25
N SER A 406 24.27 10.29 -15.97
CA SER A 406 24.00 8.90 -15.62
C SER A 406 25.28 8.07 -15.74
N SER A 407 26.16 8.14 -14.77
CA SER A 407 27.27 7.22 -14.64
C SER A 407 26.94 6.23 -13.52
N GLY A 408 26.39 5.08 -13.95
CA GLY A 408 26.46 3.86 -13.16
C GLY A 408 25.46 3.78 -12.01
N SER A 409 24.74 2.70 -11.95
CA SER A 409 24.26 2.09 -10.71
C SER A 409 25.47 2.02 -9.75
N THR A 410 25.65 3.03 -8.95
CA THR A 410 26.56 2.93 -7.82
C THR A 410 25.84 2.11 -6.79
N SER A 411 26.28 0.86 -6.58
CA SER A 411 26.24 0.20 -5.28
C SER A 411 27.04 1.11 -4.33
N ALA A 412 26.46 2.25 -4.02
CA ALA A 412 27.06 3.21 -3.10
C ALA A 412 26.83 2.67 -1.71
N THR A 413 27.91 2.54 -0.99
CA THR A 413 27.98 2.43 0.47
C THR A 413 26.72 3.04 1.09
N ARG A 414 25.92 2.20 1.74
CA ARG A 414 24.63 2.48 2.38
C ARG A 414 24.60 3.88 3.01
N PRO A 415 23.76 4.80 2.52
CA PRO A 415 23.52 6.03 3.26
C PRO A 415 22.67 5.67 4.49
N SER A 416 23.12 6.10 5.65
CA SER A 416 22.39 5.93 6.90
C SER A 416 21.00 6.57 6.82
N GLY A 417 19.98 5.81 7.19
CA GLY A 417 18.57 6.13 6.97
C GLY A 417 17.94 7.16 7.90
N SER A 418 18.68 8.18 8.28
CA SER A 418 18.14 9.39 8.90
C SER A 418 17.92 10.43 7.80
N MET A 419 16.84 11.21 7.88
CA MET A 419 16.58 12.35 7.00
C MET A 419 17.81 13.27 6.88
N VAL A 420 18.66 13.30 7.91
CA VAL A 420 19.85 14.11 8.04
C VAL A 420 21.10 13.35 7.63
N GLY A 421 21.22 12.06 7.89
CA GLY A 421 22.38 11.23 7.53
C GLY A 421 22.48 10.89 6.03
N GLY A 422 21.35 10.78 5.32
CA GLY A 422 21.32 10.55 3.87
C GLY A 422 21.72 11.77 3.03
N ILE A 423 21.67 12.96 3.61
CA ILE A 423 21.97 14.23 2.93
C ILE A 423 23.47 14.35 2.57
N GLY A 424 24.35 13.83 3.40
CA GLY A 424 25.81 13.95 3.17
C GLY A 424 26.35 13.05 2.06
N ALA A 425 25.73 11.93 1.76
CA ALA A 425 26.22 10.95 0.81
C ALA A 425 25.87 11.28 -0.67
N LEU A 426 24.94 12.20 -0.91
CA LEU A 426 24.47 12.58 -2.25
C LEU A 426 25.11 13.89 -2.78
N SER A 427 26.04 14.51 -2.06
CA SER A 427 26.79 15.68 -2.50
C SER A 427 27.81 15.34 -3.59
N GLY A 428 27.33 14.99 -4.77
CA GLY A 428 28.14 14.86 -5.98
C GLY A 428 28.09 16.15 -6.80
N GLU A 429 29.17 16.41 -7.56
CA GLU A 429 29.32 17.62 -8.38
C GLU A 429 28.06 18.01 -9.14
N ALA A 430 27.63 19.25 -8.95
CA ALA A 430 26.50 19.86 -9.64
C ALA A 430 26.72 19.79 -11.18
N GLY A 431 25.85 19.08 -11.88
CA GLY A 431 25.81 19.06 -13.32
C GLY A 431 25.63 20.47 -13.89
N ARG A 432 26.16 20.70 -15.08
CA ARG A 432 26.13 22.01 -15.79
C ARG A 432 24.71 22.58 -15.81
N LYS A 433 24.53 23.74 -15.19
CA LYS A 433 23.29 24.52 -15.24
C LYS A 433 23.08 25.01 -16.65
N ASN A 434 21.87 24.86 -17.22
CA ASN A 434 21.48 25.56 -18.43
C ASN A 434 21.02 26.97 -18.02
N PRO A 435 21.75 28.04 -18.39
CA PRO A 435 21.38 29.41 -18.04
C PRO A 435 20.22 29.86 -18.95
N GLY A 436 19.01 29.61 -18.53
CA GLY A 436 17.83 29.95 -19.32
C GLY A 436 16.65 30.37 -18.48
N GLN A 437 16.42 31.66 -18.41
CA GLN A 437 15.25 32.37 -17.89
C GLN A 437 14.93 32.13 -16.41
N ALA A 438 15.15 33.18 -15.61
CA ALA A 438 14.70 33.24 -14.24
C ALA A 438 13.21 32.87 -14.17
N GLY A 439 12.92 31.72 -13.56
CA GLY A 439 11.57 31.20 -13.40
C GLY A 439 11.27 31.03 -11.93
N GLU A 440 10.10 30.48 -11.64
CA GLU A 440 9.67 30.14 -10.29
C GLU A 440 9.01 28.76 -10.28
N LEU A 441 9.41 27.94 -9.33
CA LEU A 441 8.81 26.64 -9.06
C LEU A 441 7.42 26.86 -8.42
N THR A 442 6.37 26.50 -9.17
CA THR A 442 4.98 26.77 -8.75
C THR A 442 4.24 25.54 -8.26
N ALA A 443 4.64 24.36 -8.69
CA ALA A 443 4.03 23.13 -8.22
C ALA A 443 4.95 21.92 -8.43
N GLU A 444 4.63 20.87 -7.71
CA GLU A 444 5.19 19.54 -7.90
C GLU A 444 4.10 18.49 -7.74
N TRP A 445 4.13 17.49 -8.61
CA TRP A 445 3.18 16.38 -8.64
C TRP A 445 3.89 15.05 -8.78
N ILE A 446 3.21 14.00 -8.30
CA ILE A 446 3.48 12.62 -8.69
C ILE A 446 2.41 12.21 -9.69
N ASP A 447 2.84 11.83 -10.90
CA ASP A 447 1.98 11.20 -11.89
C ASP A 447 2.20 9.68 -11.87
N PHE A 448 1.12 8.95 -11.78
CA PHE A 448 1.09 7.49 -11.85
C PHE A 448 0.46 7.07 -13.18
N ASP A 449 1.29 6.60 -14.12
CA ASP A 449 0.83 6.00 -15.36
C ASP A 449 0.57 4.51 -15.13
N VAL A 450 -0.69 4.15 -14.96
CA VAL A 450 -1.12 2.76 -14.79
C VAL A 450 -1.28 2.13 -16.16
N ARG A 451 -0.43 1.15 -16.47
CA ARG A 451 -0.44 0.38 -17.70
C ARG A 451 -0.85 -1.06 -17.41
N SER A 452 -1.89 -1.51 -18.08
CA SER A 452 -2.42 -2.87 -17.92
C SER A 452 -2.61 -3.51 -19.29
N PRO A 453 -2.18 -4.77 -19.49
CA PRO A 453 -2.37 -5.47 -20.75
C PRO A 453 -3.83 -5.42 -21.22
N GLY A 454 -4.03 -5.16 -22.53
CA GLY A 454 -5.36 -5.09 -23.13
C GLY A 454 -6.22 -3.87 -22.76
N ARG A 455 -5.66 -2.89 -22.04
CA ARG A 455 -6.38 -1.68 -21.62
C ARG A 455 -5.61 -0.40 -21.96
N PRO A 456 -6.31 0.74 -22.18
CA PRO A 456 -5.65 2.02 -22.35
C PRO A 456 -4.93 2.42 -21.06
N ALA A 457 -3.77 3.05 -21.20
CA ALA A 457 -3.04 3.62 -20.07
C ALA A 457 -3.87 4.73 -19.40
N ARG A 458 -3.74 4.86 -18.08
CA ARG A 458 -4.43 5.89 -17.29
C ARG A 458 -3.41 6.61 -16.41
N THR A 459 -3.32 7.93 -16.55
CA THR A 459 -2.53 8.78 -15.66
C THR A 459 -3.38 9.27 -14.49
N ILE A 460 -2.84 9.15 -13.28
CA ILE A 460 -3.46 9.66 -12.05
C ILE A 460 -2.47 10.59 -11.39
N ARG A 461 -2.82 11.88 -11.28
CA ARG A 461 -1.96 12.90 -10.68
C ARG A 461 -2.26 13.09 -9.20
N ARG A 462 -1.19 13.25 -8.38
CA ARG A 462 -1.25 13.63 -6.98
C ARG A 462 -0.35 14.82 -6.68
N GLU A 463 -0.90 15.78 -5.97
CA GLU A 463 -0.19 17.01 -5.59
C GLU A 463 0.80 16.74 -4.46
N ILE A 464 2.06 17.13 -4.64
CA ILE A 464 3.02 17.30 -3.55
C ILE A 464 2.82 18.69 -2.96
N PHE A 465 2.94 19.73 -3.80
CA PHE A 465 2.51 21.09 -3.46
C PHE A 465 2.04 21.85 -4.71
N ASP A 466 1.19 22.87 -4.49
CA ASP A 466 0.74 23.82 -5.50
C ASP A 466 0.59 25.19 -4.86
N VAL A 467 1.49 26.13 -5.22
CA VAL A 467 1.46 27.50 -4.68
C VAL A 467 0.44 28.40 -5.37
N ILE A 468 0.00 28.02 -6.58
CA ILE A 468 -1.06 28.73 -7.31
C ILE A 468 -2.43 28.40 -6.68
N GLY A 469 -2.66 27.12 -6.45
CA GLY A 469 -3.86 26.57 -5.87
C GLY A 469 -5.02 26.38 -6.86
N PRO A 470 -5.93 25.41 -6.56
CA PRO A 470 -6.96 24.94 -7.48
C PRO A 470 -7.97 26.05 -7.88
N ALA A 471 -8.33 26.95 -6.97
CA ALA A 471 -9.25 28.02 -7.26
C ALA A 471 -8.67 29.06 -8.26
N ALA A 472 -7.39 29.43 -8.11
CA ALA A 472 -6.73 30.33 -9.01
C ALA A 472 -6.53 29.69 -10.40
N ARG A 473 -6.16 28.39 -10.45
CA ARG A 473 -6.05 27.63 -11.71
C ARG A 473 -7.39 27.55 -12.43
N ALA A 474 -8.47 27.21 -11.72
CA ALA A 474 -9.81 27.11 -12.30
C ALA A 474 -10.31 28.46 -12.84
N ALA A 475 -9.90 29.57 -12.22
CA ALA A 475 -10.22 30.92 -12.68
C ALA A 475 -9.26 31.50 -13.74
N GLY A 476 -8.28 30.71 -14.20
CA GLY A 476 -7.23 31.17 -15.13
C GLY A 476 -6.24 32.18 -14.52
N ARG A 477 -6.27 32.37 -13.20
CA ARG A 477 -5.41 33.34 -12.49
C ARG A 477 -4.09 32.65 -12.09
N VAL A 478 -3.27 32.33 -13.08
CA VAL A 478 -2.00 31.62 -12.90
C VAL A 478 -0.79 32.54 -12.74
N ALA A 479 -1.00 33.86 -12.87
CA ALA A 479 0.08 34.82 -12.72
C ALA A 479 0.37 35.08 -11.24
N LEU A 480 1.60 34.79 -10.82
CA LEU A 480 2.15 35.18 -9.53
C LEU A 480 3.08 36.37 -9.76
N THR A 481 2.90 37.45 -9.00
CA THR A 481 3.84 38.59 -9.06
C THR A 481 5.09 38.29 -8.23
N THR A 482 4.88 37.92 -6.98
CA THR A 482 5.92 37.47 -6.04
C THR A 482 5.24 36.49 -5.07
N PRO A 483 5.84 35.31 -4.80
CA PRO A 483 5.25 34.36 -3.84
C PRO A 483 5.10 34.99 -2.46
N THR A 484 3.93 34.83 -1.86
CA THR A 484 3.71 35.22 -0.46
C THR A 484 4.55 34.33 0.48
N ALA A 485 4.70 34.77 1.73
CA ALA A 485 5.37 33.95 2.74
C ALA A 485 4.72 32.57 2.90
N ASP A 486 3.38 32.53 2.90
CA ASP A 486 2.60 31.26 2.99
C ASP A 486 2.80 30.35 1.77
N GLN A 487 2.96 30.92 0.57
CA GLN A 487 3.24 30.15 -0.64
C GLN A 487 4.64 29.54 -0.61
N ARG A 488 5.62 30.31 -0.14
CA ARG A 488 6.98 29.79 0.06
C ARG A 488 7.01 28.70 1.13
N ALA A 489 6.30 28.89 2.25
CA ALA A 489 6.19 27.89 3.29
C ALA A 489 5.59 26.57 2.77
N ARG A 490 4.47 26.64 2.04
CA ARG A 490 3.84 25.43 1.42
C ARG A 490 4.78 24.70 0.46
N ARG A 491 5.55 25.42 -0.36
CA ARG A 491 6.55 24.81 -1.22
C ARG A 491 7.62 24.08 -0.41
N THR A 492 8.18 24.75 0.61
CA THR A 492 9.20 24.16 1.47
C THR A 492 8.67 22.95 2.24
N GLU A 493 7.47 23.02 2.78
CA GLU A 493 6.78 21.90 3.42
C GLU A 493 6.63 20.71 2.46
N GLY A 494 6.20 20.96 1.22
CA GLY A 494 6.08 19.91 0.20
C GLY A 494 7.42 19.26 -0.15
N LEU A 495 8.50 20.05 -0.22
CA LEU A 495 9.86 19.53 -0.46
C LEU A 495 10.44 18.75 0.73
N LEU A 496 9.88 18.91 1.92
CA LEU A 496 10.22 18.13 3.12
C LEU A 496 9.32 16.89 3.28
N ASP A 497 8.29 16.73 2.45
CA ASP A 497 7.40 15.56 2.53
C ASP A 497 8.14 14.28 2.17
N GLN A 498 7.78 13.21 2.87
CA GLN A 498 8.12 11.84 2.47
C GLN A 498 6.86 11.13 2.02
N THR A 499 6.93 10.50 0.87
CA THR A 499 5.79 9.80 0.27
C THR A 499 6.16 8.34 0.02
N ALA A 500 5.54 7.42 0.76
CA ALA A 500 5.67 6.00 0.49
C ALA A 500 4.52 5.52 -0.40
N VAL A 501 4.86 4.78 -1.43
CA VAL A 501 3.93 4.24 -2.42
C VAL A 501 4.02 2.72 -2.42
N LEU A 502 2.89 2.05 -2.24
CA LEU A 502 2.75 0.61 -2.39
C LEU A 502 1.91 0.31 -3.62
N THR A 503 2.51 -0.37 -4.61
CA THR A 503 1.79 -0.90 -5.76
C THR A 503 1.48 -2.37 -5.53
N MET A 504 0.23 -2.78 -5.74
CA MET A 504 -0.23 -4.13 -5.41
C MET A 504 -0.96 -4.77 -6.56
N GLY A 505 -0.63 -6.03 -6.85
CA GLY A 505 -1.38 -6.92 -7.74
C GLY A 505 -2.16 -8.00 -7.01
N CYS A 506 -1.94 -8.19 -5.72
CA CYS A 506 -2.54 -9.26 -4.89
C CYS A 506 -2.96 -8.73 -3.52
N VAL A 507 -3.72 -9.54 -2.79
CA VAL A 507 -3.99 -9.32 -1.35
C VAL A 507 -2.88 -10.01 -0.56
N PRO A 508 -2.15 -9.29 0.30
CA PRO A 508 -1.08 -9.89 1.11
C PRO A 508 -1.60 -10.99 2.04
N ALA A 509 -0.82 -12.05 2.20
CA ALA A 509 -1.09 -13.03 3.23
C ALA A 509 -0.86 -12.45 4.63
N HIS A 510 -1.62 -12.92 5.62
CA HIS A 510 -1.50 -12.48 7.00
C HIS A 510 -0.09 -12.71 7.58
N ASP A 511 0.46 -13.91 7.36
CA ASP A 511 1.82 -14.25 7.79
C ASP A 511 2.89 -13.41 7.06
N PHE A 512 2.64 -12.98 5.81
CA PHE A 512 3.52 -12.05 5.10
C PHE A 512 3.54 -10.65 5.74
N VAL A 513 2.38 -10.12 6.12
CA VAL A 513 2.31 -8.83 6.85
C VAL A 513 3.08 -8.91 8.15
N ALA A 514 2.89 -10.00 8.91
CA ALA A 514 3.62 -10.26 10.13
C ALA A 514 5.14 -10.36 9.89
N HIS A 515 5.55 -11.01 8.80
CA HIS A 515 6.95 -11.12 8.40
C HIS A 515 7.56 -9.74 8.09
N VAL A 516 6.88 -8.91 7.30
CA VAL A 516 7.37 -7.55 6.97
C VAL A 516 7.55 -6.70 8.22
N ILE A 517 6.59 -6.76 9.17
CA ILE A 517 6.67 -6.03 10.44
C ILE A 517 7.88 -6.52 11.26
N ALA A 518 8.01 -7.84 11.41
CA ALA A 518 9.08 -8.43 12.21
C ALA A 518 10.46 -8.18 11.59
N ALA A 519 10.62 -8.40 10.29
CA ALA A 519 11.88 -8.19 9.58
C ALA A 519 12.33 -6.73 9.68
N GLY A 520 11.41 -5.78 9.49
CA GLY A 520 11.73 -4.38 9.58
C GLY A 520 12.18 -3.91 10.98
N LEU A 521 11.63 -4.50 12.04
CA LEU A 521 12.06 -4.21 13.41
C LEU A 521 13.40 -4.88 13.75
N LEU A 522 13.60 -6.12 13.31
CA LEU A 522 14.82 -6.89 13.55
C LEU A 522 16.03 -6.29 12.83
N ASP A 523 15.85 -5.76 11.61
CA ASP A 523 16.91 -5.08 10.85
C ASP A 523 17.47 -3.84 11.56
N GLN A 524 16.68 -3.23 12.45
CA GLN A 524 17.06 -2.05 13.20
C GLN A 524 17.50 -2.34 14.65
N ARG A 525 17.54 -3.61 15.06
CA ARG A 525 17.79 -4.03 16.46
C ARG A 525 18.99 -3.33 17.08
N ASP A 526 20.15 -3.47 16.44
CA ASP A 526 21.42 -2.98 17.01
C ASP A 526 21.45 -1.47 17.10
N GLN A 527 20.90 -0.78 16.12
CA GLN A 527 20.79 0.69 16.09
C GLN A 527 19.85 1.20 17.20
N ILE A 528 18.73 0.52 17.41
CA ILE A 528 17.76 0.88 18.47
C ILE A 528 18.41 0.64 19.85
N LEU A 529 19.11 -0.46 20.04
CA LEU A 529 19.76 -0.78 21.30
C LEU A 529 20.90 0.21 21.62
N ALA A 530 21.75 0.54 20.64
CA ALA A 530 22.80 1.53 20.77
C ALA A 530 22.24 2.92 21.15
N ALA A 531 21.18 3.36 20.45
CA ALA A 531 20.52 4.63 20.74
C ALA A 531 19.94 4.70 22.16
N VAL A 532 19.40 3.59 22.67
CA VAL A 532 18.85 3.52 24.04
C VAL A 532 19.94 3.52 25.09
N ARG A 533 21.09 2.93 24.80
CA ARG A 533 22.29 2.96 25.71
C ARG A 533 23.01 4.31 25.68
N GLY A 534 22.70 5.18 24.72
CA GLY A 534 23.39 6.42 24.49
C GLY A 534 24.81 6.22 23.89
N GLU A 535 24.99 5.09 23.20
CA GLU A 535 26.23 4.78 22.51
C GLU A 535 26.31 5.60 21.21
N PRO A 536 27.50 6.06 20.81
CA PRO A 536 27.67 6.72 19.52
C PRO A 536 27.41 5.71 18.40
N GLY A 537 26.45 5.98 17.52
CA GLY A 537 26.07 5.13 16.42
C GLY A 537 25.15 5.84 15.43
N GLU A 538 24.93 5.21 14.28
CA GLU A 538 23.93 5.71 13.35
C GLU A 538 22.54 5.67 14.00
N PRO A 539 21.75 6.74 13.86
CA PRO A 539 20.38 6.71 14.35
C PRO A 539 19.60 5.59 13.64
N PRO A 540 18.65 4.92 14.32
CA PRO A 540 17.86 3.87 13.70
C PRO A 540 17.22 4.35 12.40
N ARG A 541 17.31 3.56 11.36
CA ARG A 541 16.69 3.80 10.03
C ARG A 541 15.19 3.70 10.16
N ASN A 542 14.51 4.82 10.33
CA ASN A 542 13.27 4.66 11.03
C ASN A 542 11.99 4.98 10.28
N ALA A 543 12.00 5.82 9.32
CA ALA A 543 10.74 6.20 8.70
C ALA A 543 10.27 5.16 7.67
N ALA A 544 11.15 4.75 6.76
CA ALA A 544 10.76 3.89 5.64
C ALA A 544 10.25 2.51 6.06
N THR A 545 10.87 1.88 7.06
CA THR A 545 10.49 0.52 7.49
C THR A 545 9.17 0.49 8.25
N GLY A 546 8.94 1.46 9.14
CA GLY A 546 7.66 1.59 9.85
C GLY A 546 6.51 1.93 8.91
N ILE A 547 6.75 2.82 7.94
CA ILE A 547 5.79 3.18 6.90
C ILE A 547 5.47 1.97 6.01
N SER A 548 6.48 1.17 5.64
CA SER A 548 6.31 -0.04 4.84
C SER A 548 5.41 -1.05 5.53
N ALA A 549 5.66 -1.32 6.79
CA ALA A 549 4.83 -2.21 7.59
C ALA A 549 3.38 -1.70 7.71
N ALA A 550 3.21 -0.39 7.91
CA ALA A 550 1.91 0.25 7.99
C ALA A 550 1.12 0.12 6.67
N LEU A 551 1.76 0.38 5.53
CA LEU A 551 1.13 0.27 4.22
C LEU A 551 0.70 -1.17 3.91
N VAL A 552 1.55 -2.16 4.18
CA VAL A 552 1.23 -3.57 3.91
C VAL A 552 0.11 -4.06 4.83
N ALA A 553 0.12 -3.65 6.11
CA ALA A 553 -0.97 -3.97 7.03
C ALA A 553 -2.29 -3.30 6.62
N TRP A 554 -2.25 -2.05 6.17
CA TRP A 554 -3.43 -1.38 5.63
C TRP A 554 -3.97 -2.07 4.37
N ALA A 555 -3.06 -2.49 3.48
CA ALA A 555 -3.41 -3.23 2.27
C ALA A 555 -4.15 -4.54 2.56
N GLU A 556 -3.72 -5.28 3.59
CA GLU A 556 -4.41 -6.48 4.06
C GLU A 556 -5.75 -6.14 4.70
N ALA A 557 -5.77 -5.22 5.68
CA ALA A 557 -6.93 -4.89 6.48
C ALA A 557 -8.12 -4.44 5.62
N ARG A 558 -7.90 -3.58 4.62
CA ARG A 558 -8.94 -3.09 3.71
C ARG A 558 -9.65 -4.19 2.93
N MET A 559 -8.96 -5.29 2.66
CA MET A 559 -9.54 -6.43 1.96
C MET A 559 -10.20 -7.42 2.90
N ARG A 560 -9.59 -7.70 4.05
CA ARG A 560 -10.11 -8.70 4.99
C ARG A 560 -11.30 -8.23 5.82
N PHE A 561 -11.37 -6.94 6.14
CA PHE A 561 -12.52 -6.38 6.90
C PHE A 561 -13.76 -6.15 6.04
N SER A 562 -13.65 -6.24 4.74
CA SER A 562 -14.77 -6.12 3.85
C SER A 562 -15.65 -7.36 3.93
N ARG A 563 -16.94 -7.20 4.21
CA ARG A 563 -17.92 -8.30 4.11
C ARG A 563 -18.10 -8.79 2.67
N VAL A 564 -17.63 -8.02 1.72
CA VAL A 564 -17.62 -8.37 0.29
C VAL A 564 -16.24 -8.85 -0.19
N ALA A 565 -15.30 -9.11 0.74
CA ALA A 565 -13.93 -9.54 0.40
C ALA A 565 -13.88 -10.76 -0.51
N SER A 566 -14.81 -11.70 -0.33
CA SER A 566 -14.94 -12.90 -1.18
C SER A 566 -15.53 -12.61 -2.56
N ASP A 567 -16.13 -11.45 -2.75
CA ASP A 567 -16.77 -11.06 -4.00
C ASP A 567 -15.88 -10.22 -4.92
N VAL A 568 -14.71 -9.82 -4.43
CA VAL A 568 -13.79 -8.96 -5.19
C VAL A 568 -12.43 -9.61 -5.40
N TYR A 569 -11.78 -9.23 -6.49
CA TYR A 569 -10.38 -9.53 -6.78
C TYR A 569 -9.74 -8.34 -7.49
N LEU A 570 -8.42 -8.24 -7.46
CA LEU A 570 -7.71 -7.20 -8.20
C LEU A 570 -7.55 -7.65 -9.65
N ASP A 571 -7.95 -6.82 -10.61
CA ASP A 571 -7.78 -7.05 -12.06
C ASP A 571 -6.72 -6.12 -12.68
N ARG A 572 -6.23 -5.17 -11.91
CA ARG A 572 -5.20 -4.18 -12.26
C ARG A 572 -4.46 -3.76 -10.99
N PRO A 573 -3.30 -3.08 -11.12
CA PRO A 573 -2.57 -2.57 -9.97
C PRO A 573 -3.41 -1.65 -9.10
N ASN A 574 -3.40 -1.89 -7.80
CA ASN A 574 -3.84 -0.93 -6.79
C ASN A 574 -2.64 -0.12 -6.30
N ILE A 575 -2.86 1.15 -6.00
CA ILE A 575 -1.83 2.07 -5.56
C ILE A 575 -2.29 2.72 -4.26
N LEU A 576 -1.54 2.45 -3.19
CA LEU A 576 -1.71 3.09 -1.89
C LEU A 576 -0.58 4.08 -1.67
N ASN A 577 -0.91 5.22 -1.11
CA ASN A 577 0.03 6.30 -0.83
C ASN A 577 -0.06 6.70 0.65
N TYR A 578 1.07 6.76 1.31
CA TYR A 578 1.21 7.25 2.67
C TYR A 578 2.22 8.39 2.68
N ARG A 579 1.81 9.56 3.14
CA ARG A 579 2.65 10.75 3.17
C ARG A 579 2.85 11.23 4.58
N ILE A 580 4.09 11.51 4.92
CA ILE A 580 4.49 12.24 6.12
C ILE A 580 4.82 13.66 5.70
N ARG A 581 4.05 14.62 6.17
CA ARG A 581 4.27 16.05 5.94
C ARG A 581 4.89 16.70 7.15
N SER A 582 5.95 17.44 6.94
CA SER A 582 6.58 18.29 7.93
C SER A 582 6.04 19.72 7.80
N ILE A 583 5.18 20.13 8.73
CA ILE A 583 4.58 21.46 8.73
C ILE A 583 5.40 22.38 9.63
N LEU A 584 5.76 23.55 9.11
CA LEU A 584 6.47 24.59 9.87
C LEU A 584 5.51 25.28 10.85
N ASP A 585 5.74 25.10 12.15
CA ASP A 585 4.96 25.72 13.23
C ASP A 585 5.66 26.97 13.77
N GLY A 586 5.81 28.00 12.92
CA GLY A 586 6.50 29.24 13.25
C GLY A 586 7.89 28.95 13.88
N ASN A 587 8.17 29.58 15.03
CA ASN A 587 9.43 29.36 15.75
C ASN A 587 9.41 28.12 16.67
N ARG A 588 8.34 27.30 16.66
CA ARG A 588 8.20 26.14 17.54
C ARG A 588 8.81 24.86 16.99
N GLY A 589 9.16 24.83 15.70
CA GLY A 589 9.77 23.68 15.03
C GLY A 589 8.91 23.05 13.96
N LEU A 590 9.10 21.75 13.73
CA LEU A 590 8.33 20.96 12.76
C LEU A 590 7.21 20.19 13.46
N ARG A 591 5.98 20.33 12.95
CA ARG A 591 4.85 19.49 13.31
C ARG A 591 4.66 18.46 12.20
N ILE A 592 4.59 17.19 12.57
CA ILE A 592 4.35 16.10 11.62
C ILE A 592 2.84 15.90 11.45
N SER A 593 2.41 15.79 10.21
CA SER A 593 1.08 15.36 9.81
C SER A 593 1.18 14.16 8.87
N GLU A 594 0.33 13.19 9.07
CA GLU A 594 0.28 11.96 8.28
C GLU A 594 -0.96 11.97 7.40
N PHE A 595 -0.82 11.53 6.16
CA PHE A 595 -1.91 11.44 5.19
C PHE A 595 -1.87 10.08 4.52
N THR A 596 -3.04 9.49 4.32
CA THR A 596 -3.21 8.29 3.51
C THR A 596 -4.09 8.59 2.31
N ASP A 597 -3.81 7.94 1.19
CA ASP A 597 -4.58 8.08 -0.04
C ASP A 597 -4.58 6.76 -0.83
N ILE A 598 -5.75 6.38 -1.32
CA ILE A 598 -5.89 5.31 -2.30
C ILE A 598 -5.89 5.96 -3.67
N VAL A 599 -4.70 5.98 -4.29
CA VAL A 599 -4.50 6.57 -5.61
C VAL A 599 -5.28 5.82 -6.68
N ALA A 600 -5.27 4.49 -6.61
CA ALA A 600 -6.04 3.63 -7.50
C ALA A 600 -6.61 2.43 -6.73
N ASN A 601 -7.91 2.24 -6.84
CA ASN A 601 -8.63 1.06 -6.34
C ASN A 601 -9.26 0.32 -7.50
N ASN A 602 -8.57 -0.70 -8.00
CA ASN A 602 -8.97 -1.48 -9.16
C ASN A 602 -9.46 -2.86 -8.72
N VAL A 603 -10.70 -2.91 -8.27
CA VAL A 603 -11.37 -4.16 -7.89
C VAL A 603 -12.39 -4.57 -8.96
N ALA A 604 -12.37 -5.84 -9.33
CA ALA A 604 -13.38 -6.49 -10.13
C ALA A 604 -14.29 -7.35 -9.23
N VAL A 605 -15.52 -7.54 -9.65
CA VAL A 605 -16.52 -8.34 -8.92
C VAL A 605 -16.61 -9.72 -9.54
N ARG A 606 -16.55 -10.76 -8.72
CA ARG A 606 -16.67 -12.15 -9.20
C ARG A 606 -18.04 -12.45 -9.80
N LYS A 607 -18.10 -13.31 -10.78
CA LYS A 607 -19.37 -13.85 -11.31
C LYS A 607 -20.10 -14.63 -10.21
N GLY A 608 -21.40 -14.38 -10.07
CA GLY A 608 -22.24 -15.02 -9.06
C GLY A 608 -22.16 -14.40 -7.66
N SER A 609 -21.65 -13.16 -7.53
CA SER A 609 -21.83 -12.37 -6.30
C SER A 609 -23.32 -12.20 -5.98
N ARG A 610 -23.68 -12.28 -4.70
CA ARG A 610 -25.06 -12.08 -4.22
C ARG A 610 -25.50 -10.62 -4.29
N LEU A 611 -24.54 -9.70 -4.34
CA LEU A 611 -24.78 -8.26 -4.41
C LEU A 611 -24.52 -7.76 -5.82
N ALA A 612 -25.26 -6.74 -6.24
CA ALA A 612 -25.01 -6.06 -7.51
C ALA A 612 -23.59 -5.48 -7.55
N PRO A 613 -22.85 -5.57 -8.67
CA PRO A 613 -21.47 -5.15 -8.79
C PRO A 613 -21.22 -3.69 -8.32
N PHE A 614 -22.14 -2.79 -8.64
CA PHE A 614 -22.04 -1.39 -8.20
C PHE A 614 -22.10 -1.28 -6.67
N ARG A 615 -22.98 -2.03 -6.01
CA ARG A 615 -23.06 -2.07 -4.54
C ARG A 615 -21.78 -2.62 -3.91
N VAL A 616 -21.23 -3.70 -4.48
CA VAL A 616 -19.98 -4.30 -3.99
C VAL A 616 -18.84 -3.27 -4.02
N ARG A 617 -18.72 -2.50 -5.10
CA ARG A 617 -17.70 -1.47 -5.24
C ARG A 617 -17.90 -0.31 -4.25
N ILE A 618 -19.14 0.12 -4.03
CA ILE A 618 -19.47 1.15 -3.01
C ILE A 618 -19.05 0.64 -1.62
N GLU A 619 -19.42 -0.57 -1.25
CA GLU A 619 -19.07 -1.14 0.05
C GLU A 619 -17.55 -1.28 0.21
N GLN A 620 -16.84 -1.72 -0.82
CA GLN A 620 -15.37 -1.79 -0.80
C GLN A 620 -14.73 -0.40 -0.61
N GLY A 621 -15.19 0.62 -1.33
CA GLY A 621 -14.70 1.99 -1.18
C GLY A 621 -14.93 2.56 0.22
N ILE A 622 -16.03 2.23 0.87
CA ILE A 622 -16.31 2.64 2.26
C ILE A 622 -15.34 1.93 3.22
N VAL A 623 -15.13 0.62 3.06
CA VAL A 623 -14.17 -0.14 3.88
C VAL A 623 -12.77 0.43 3.71
N ASP A 624 -12.36 0.74 2.49
CA ASP A 624 -11.08 1.36 2.20
C ASP A 624 -10.89 2.66 3.00
N THR A 625 -11.89 3.52 3.02
CA THR A 625 -11.85 4.80 3.76
C THR A 625 -11.92 4.60 5.27
N LEU A 626 -12.66 3.59 5.75
CA LEU A 626 -12.65 3.22 7.17
C LEU A 626 -11.26 2.69 7.58
N ALA A 627 -10.62 1.90 6.73
CA ALA A 627 -9.27 1.38 6.97
C ALA A 627 -8.21 2.50 7.01
N GLU A 628 -8.35 3.58 6.22
CA GLU A 628 -7.50 4.77 6.32
C GLU A 628 -7.49 5.34 7.74
N GLY A 629 -8.65 5.40 8.40
CA GLY A 629 -8.76 5.88 9.77
C GLY A 629 -7.98 5.06 10.79
N PHE A 630 -7.73 3.76 10.54
CA PHE A 630 -6.90 2.93 11.41
C PHE A 630 -5.42 3.26 11.28
N VAL A 631 -4.95 3.58 10.09
CA VAL A 631 -3.55 3.95 9.85
C VAL A 631 -3.23 5.30 10.49
N LEU A 632 -4.17 6.23 10.41
CA LEU A 632 -4.01 7.59 10.90
C LEU A 632 -4.39 7.77 12.38
N SER A 633 -4.78 6.70 13.08
CA SER A 633 -5.28 6.81 14.45
C SER A 633 -4.18 7.14 15.47
N GLY A 634 -3.94 8.43 15.60
CA GLY A 634 -3.37 9.06 16.79
C GLY A 634 -4.30 10.17 17.27
N PRO A 635 -4.31 10.56 18.57
CA PRO A 635 -5.06 11.75 18.97
C PRO A 635 -4.41 13.02 18.38
N PRO A 636 -5.19 13.94 17.79
CA PRO A 636 -6.64 13.84 17.58
C PRO A 636 -6.99 12.89 16.44
N ALA A 637 -8.15 12.21 16.57
CA ALA A 637 -8.61 11.22 15.60
C ALA A 637 -8.57 11.79 14.17
N ALA A 638 -8.01 11.00 13.25
CA ALA A 638 -7.96 11.37 11.85
C ALA A 638 -9.39 11.52 11.28
N ASP A 639 -9.58 12.54 10.47
CA ASP A 639 -10.86 12.76 9.78
C ASP A 639 -10.82 11.99 8.44
N SER A 640 -11.28 10.74 8.43
CA SER A 640 -11.58 10.06 7.18
C SER A 640 -12.92 10.49 6.60
N ALA A 641 -13.12 10.35 5.28
CA ALA A 641 -14.41 10.68 4.65
C ALA A 641 -15.56 9.90 5.29
N ALA A 642 -15.37 8.63 5.63
CA ALA A 642 -16.37 7.82 6.29
C ALA A 642 -16.76 8.39 7.67
N GLN A 643 -15.78 8.75 8.51
CA GLN A 643 -16.03 9.35 9.82
C GLN A 643 -16.72 10.72 9.69
N PHE A 644 -16.32 11.50 8.69
CA PHE A 644 -16.92 12.80 8.41
C PHE A 644 -18.41 12.68 8.08
N LEU A 645 -18.77 11.74 7.21
CA LEU A 645 -20.16 11.50 6.83
C LEU A 645 -20.99 10.88 7.96
N GLU A 646 -20.39 10.07 8.82
CA GLU A 646 -21.04 9.59 10.05
C GLU A 646 -21.40 10.73 11.01
N ARG A 647 -20.49 11.70 11.19
CA ARG A 647 -20.77 12.93 11.97
C ARG A 647 -21.91 13.74 11.34
N ALA A 648 -21.92 13.82 10.00
CA ALA A 648 -23.02 14.48 9.29
C ALA A 648 -24.35 13.78 9.55
N ALA A 649 -24.41 12.48 9.41
CA ALA A 649 -25.60 11.66 9.66
C ALA A 649 -26.07 11.78 11.13
N ALA A 650 -25.16 11.71 12.09
CA ALA A 650 -25.46 11.87 13.52
C ALA A 650 -26.01 13.27 13.86
N ALA A 651 -25.60 14.29 13.10
CA ALA A 651 -26.11 15.64 13.21
C ALA A 651 -27.46 15.90 12.46
N GLY A 652 -28.03 14.85 11.86
CA GLY A 652 -29.22 14.96 11.02
C GLY A 652 -29.02 15.77 9.74
N ASN A 653 -27.79 15.81 9.23
CA ASN A 653 -27.38 16.59 8.07
C ASN A 653 -27.38 15.68 6.82
N PRO A 654 -28.42 15.76 5.96
CA PRO A 654 -28.55 14.84 4.83
C PRO A 654 -27.48 15.08 3.76
N LEU A 655 -27.19 14.04 3.00
CA LEU A 655 -26.33 14.13 1.82
C LEU A 655 -27.11 14.77 0.67
N VAL A 656 -26.41 15.58 -0.14
CA VAL A 656 -26.88 16.16 -1.38
C VAL A 656 -25.89 15.88 -2.50
N ILE A 657 -26.40 15.70 -3.71
CA ILE A 657 -25.57 15.37 -4.89
C ILE A 657 -25.11 16.66 -5.57
N VAL A 658 -23.84 16.71 -5.91
CA VAL A 658 -23.24 17.68 -6.83
C VAL A 658 -22.98 17.01 -8.16
N ARG A 659 -23.54 17.57 -9.24
CA ARG A 659 -23.45 17.02 -10.61
C ARG A 659 -22.79 18.03 -11.53
N GLY A 660 -21.50 17.78 -11.84
CA GLY A 660 -20.76 18.59 -12.79
C GLY A 660 -20.27 19.95 -12.26
N VAL A 661 -19.58 20.66 -13.13
CA VAL A 661 -18.83 21.89 -12.75
C VAL A 661 -19.73 23.12 -12.50
N ASP A 662 -20.93 23.13 -13.07
CA ASP A 662 -21.85 24.29 -12.98
C ASP A 662 -22.84 24.17 -11.82
N ASP A 663 -22.77 23.07 -11.04
CA ASP A 663 -23.68 22.86 -9.93
C ASP A 663 -23.52 23.92 -8.85
N GLN A 664 -24.64 24.49 -8.42
CA GLN A 664 -24.67 25.56 -7.42
C GLN A 664 -24.76 25.07 -5.97
N VAL A 665 -24.90 23.77 -5.76
CA VAL A 665 -24.93 23.15 -4.42
C VAL A 665 -23.73 23.58 -3.57
N PRO A 666 -22.47 23.52 -4.06
CA PRO A 666 -21.31 23.91 -3.25
C PRO A 666 -21.34 25.38 -2.80
N ALA A 667 -21.88 26.27 -3.63
CA ALA A 667 -22.01 27.66 -3.28
C ALA A 667 -23.12 27.88 -2.24
N ARG A 668 -24.28 27.20 -2.40
CA ARG A 668 -25.43 27.29 -1.48
C ARG A 668 -25.10 26.81 -0.07
N ILE A 669 -24.25 25.80 0.09
CA ILE A 669 -23.81 25.31 1.40
C ILE A 669 -22.61 26.08 1.97
N GLY A 670 -22.17 27.14 1.31
CA GLY A 670 -21.13 28.04 1.79
C GLY A 670 -19.73 27.47 1.78
N MET A 671 -19.39 26.58 0.84
CA MET A 671 -18.03 26.09 0.67
C MET A 671 -17.08 27.20 0.23
N PRO A 672 -15.86 27.29 0.78
CA PRO A 672 -14.79 28.14 0.26
C PRO A 672 -14.49 27.85 -1.21
N GLU A 673 -13.93 28.83 -1.95
CA GLU A 673 -13.72 28.73 -3.39
C GLU A 673 -12.79 27.58 -3.78
N ASP A 674 -11.73 27.35 -2.99
CA ASP A 674 -10.79 26.26 -3.19
C ASP A 674 -11.45 24.88 -3.00
N VAL A 675 -12.33 24.74 -2.01
CA VAL A 675 -13.13 23.53 -1.78
C VAL A 675 -14.13 23.33 -2.92
N ARG A 676 -14.83 24.38 -3.35
CA ARG A 676 -15.76 24.33 -4.49
C ARG A 676 -15.06 23.86 -5.76
N ALA A 677 -13.88 24.40 -6.03
CA ALA A 677 -13.10 24.00 -7.21
C ALA A 677 -12.76 22.50 -7.18
N ARG A 678 -12.39 21.96 -6.05
CA ARG A 678 -12.09 20.52 -5.88
C ARG A 678 -13.35 19.67 -6.06
N VAL A 679 -14.43 19.97 -5.36
CA VAL A 679 -15.71 19.22 -5.48
C VAL A 679 -16.21 19.22 -6.93
N ARG A 680 -16.11 20.34 -7.63
CA ARG A 680 -16.47 20.43 -9.05
C ARG A 680 -15.55 19.60 -9.95
N ALA A 681 -14.26 19.59 -9.65
CA ALA A 681 -13.31 18.73 -10.40
C ALA A 681 -13.65 17.25 -10.22
N ASP A 682 -13.99 16.83 -9.01
CA ASP A 682 -14.36 15.45 -8.68
C ASP A 682 -15.74 15.03 -9.21
N SER A 683 -16.56 16.01 -9.65
CA SER A 683 -17.89 15.76 -10.22
C SER A 683 -17.91 15.75 -11.76
N ARG A 684 -16.73 15.58 -12.41
CA ARG A 684 -16.58 15.52 -13.87
C ARG A 684 -16.69 14.10 -14.41
N ASP A 685 -16.84 14.01 -15.71
CA ASP A 685 -16.67 12.77 -16.47
C ASP A 685 -17.55 11.60 -16.00
N GLY A 686 -18.79 11.88 -15.60
CA GLY A 686 -19.75 10.87 -15.15
C GLY A 686 -19.64 10.50 -13.68
N ALA A 687 -18.75 11.14 -12.92
CA ALA A 687 -18.73 11.07 -11.47
C ALA A 687 -19.68 12.11 -10.83
N VAL A 688 -20.09 11.85 -9.60
CA VAL A 688 -20.85 12.78 -8.75
C VAL A 688 -20.17 12.91 -7.40
N ALA A 689 -20.31 14.06 -6.75
CA ALA A 689 -19.89 14.22 -5.38
C ALA A 689 -21.12 14.26 -4.45
N LEU A 690 -21.07 13.47 -3.39
CA LEU A 690 -22.07 13.45 -2.32
C LEU A 690 -21.52 14.23 -1.14
N VAL A 691 -22.14 15.34 -0.82
CA VAL A 691 -21.71 16.27 0.22
C VAL A 691 -22.79 16.42 1.29
N PRO A 692 -22.45 16.63 2.57
CA PRO A 692 -23.44 17.06 3.57
C PRO A 692 -24.08 18.40 3.19
N SER A 693 -25.38 18.55 3.41
CA SER A 693 -26.11 19.76 3.09
C SER A 693 -25.69 21.00 3.90
N GLN A 694 -24.90 20.79 4.95
CA GLN A 694 -24.32 21.85 5.79
C GLN A 694 -22.86 21.48 6.18
N PRO A 695 -21.99 22.47 6.45
CA PRO A 695 -20.65 22.21 6.95
C PRO A 695 -20.69 21.54 8.32
N ILE A 696 -19.73 20.62 8.56
CA ILE A 696 -19.59 19.95 9.84
C ILE A 696 -18.64 20.74 10.73
N GLN A 697 -18.99 20.90 12.00
CA GLN A 697 -18.14 21.52 13.01
C GLN A 697 -17.19 20.44 13.59
N VAL A 698 -15.88 20.68 13.49
CA VAL A 698 -14.85 19.85 14.10
C VAL A 698 -13.90 20.78 14.86
N ASP A 699 -13.82 20.62 16.17
CA ASP A 699 -12.98 21.46 17.04
C ASP A 699 -13.19 22.97 16.82
N GLY A 700 -14.45 23.39 16.66
CA GLY A 700 -14.82 24.79 16.42
C GLY A 700 -14.52 25.28 15.00
N THR A 701 -14.00 24.44 14.13
CA THR A 701 -13.69 24.78 12.73
C THR A 701 -14.74 24.18 11.78
N ARG A 702 -15.17 24.97 10.81
CA ARG A 702 -16.04 24.50 9.71
C ARG A 702 -15.23 23.61 8.78
N ARG A 703 -15.65 22.34 8.59
CA ARG A 703 -15.04 21.38 7.70
C ARG A 703 -16.00 20.92 6.63
N PHE A 704 -15.45 20.55 5.47
CA PHE A 704 -16.18 20.02 4.32
C PHE A 704 -15.51 18.71 3.91
N GLY A 705 -16.34 17.72 3.57
CA GLY A 705 -15.90 16.44 3.04
C GLY A 705 -16.94 15.89 2.09
N TRP A 706 -16.55 15.00 1.20
CA TRP A 706 -17.47 14.40 0.24
C TRP A 706 -17.03 13.01 -0.19
N TRP A 707 -18.00 12.24 -0.71
CA TRP A 707 -17.77 11.04 -1.48
C TRP A 707 -17.75 11.37 -2.96
N GLN A 708 -16.74 10.94 -3.69
CA GLN A 708 -16.76 10.86 -5.15
C GLN A 708 -17.27 9.48 -5.55
N VAL A 709 -18.30 9.43 -6.36
CA VAL A 709 -18.90 8.18 -6.87
C VAL A 709 -18.90 8.25 -8.39
N ASP A 710 -18.16 7.34 -9.04
CA ASP A 710 -18.22 7.16 -10.50
C ASP A 710 -19.43 6.27 -10.84
N LEU A 711 -20.40 6.85 -11.56
CA LEU A 711 -21.64 6.14 -11.91
C LEU A 711 -21.48 5.17 -13.07
N ARG A 712 -20.32 5.15 -13.76
CA ARG A 712 -20.03 4.32 -14.94
C ARG A 712 -19.35 3.00 -14.57
N THR A 713 -18.69 2.95 -13.44
CA THR A 713 -17.95 1.81 -12.95
C THR A 713 -18.51 1.38 -11.58
#